data_03bbbfbe112219b4697c16285067d83c
#
_entry.id   03bbbfbe112219b4697c16285067d83c
#
_cell.length_a   1.000
_cell.length_b   1.000
_cell.length_c   1.000
_cell.angle_alpha   90.00
_cell.angle_beta   90.00
_cell.angle_gamma   90.00
#
_symmetry.space_group_name_H-M   'P 1'
#
loop_
_entity.id
_entity.type
_entity.pdbx_description
1 polymer ?
#
loop_
_entity_poly.entity_id
_entity_poly.type
_entity_poly.pdbx_seq_one_letter_code
_entity_poly.pdbx_strand_id
1 'polypeptide(L)'
;MTVATRKPRAAHGRSPEPAKAAKSPKAKGSAARSLAPKHPFASTRKTFKTASGKEGQFFSLPALARQYPEINRLPVSIRIVLESVLRNCDGQKVTAEHVAQLARWGATAERTDEIPFVVARVVLQDFTGVPLLADLGAMRNVAERMGKKPKTIEPLVPVDLVVDHSVMIDYFGGPKALDLNMKLEFKRNQERYQFMKWGMQAFDTFGVVPPGFGIVHQVNLEYLARGVHKTADKLYYPDTLVGTDSHTTMINGIGVVGWGVGGIEAEAAMLGQPVYFLTPDVVGFEFTGRLREGVTATDLVLTVTERLRQEKVVGKFVEFFGEGAASLALPDRATIGNMAPEYGATMGFFPVDDKTIDYFKGTGRTKAEIEAFEAYFKAQKLYGMPQRGEVDYTKVISLDLGSVTPSLAGPKRPQDRIELGRVKENFVDLFSKPISANGFNQAAEKLDRRYTTRAARKDESPETPATPAGASRELAEMELNRHTLTAAESTGKAPDKASANDLEIGNGDVLIAAITSCTNTSNPSVLLAAGLLAKKAVEAGLKVRKHIKTSLAPGSRIVTEYLEKAGLLPYLEKLGFSVAAYGCTTCIGNAGDLTAEINETIIRNDLICAAVLSGNRNFEARIHPNIKANFLASPPLVVAYAIAGNVKIDLMTEPVGKGKGGKDVYLGDIWPTSDEIYKLLKYAMNGKKFRDNYDKVKTCLLYTSPSPRD
;
A
#
# COMPACT_ATOMS: atom_id res chain seq x y z
N MET A 1 -67.78 16.29 -16.48
CA MET A 1 -67.65 16.05 -17.94
C MET A 1 -66.64 14.92 -18.12
N THR A 2 -67.19 13.76 -18.49
CA THR A 2 -66.51 12.49 -18.63
C THR A 2 -65.98 12.33 -20.03
N VAL A 3 -64.70 11.98 -20.21
CA VAL A 3 -64.18 11.55 -21.50
C VAL A 3 -63.48 10.20 -21.35
N ALA A 4 -64.03 9.23 -22.10
CA ALA A 4 -63.67 7.80 -22.07
C ALA A 4 -62.37 7.56 -22.87
N THR A 5 -61.52 6.71 -22.30
CA THR A 5 -60.33 6.14 -22.97
C THR A 5 -60.70 4.83 -23.69
N ARG A 6 -60.46 4.75 -25.00
CA ARG A 6 -60.52 3.52 -25.82
C ARG A 6 -59.12 2.87 -25.88
N LYS A 7 -59.06 1.60 -25.56
CA LYS A 7 -57.91 0.72 -25.87
C LYS A 7 -57.98 0.26 -27.34
N PRO A 8 -56.85 0.13 -28.07
CA PRO A 8 -56.81 -0.65 -29.30
C PRO A 8 -56.36 -2.10 -29.06
N ARG A 9 -56.95 -2.98 -29.88
CA ARG A 9 -56.78 -4.43 -29.94
C ARG A 9 -55.43 -4.84 -30.52
N ALA A 10 -54.91 -5.95 -30.01
CA ALA A 10 -53.78 -6.70 -30.56
C ALA A 10 -54.13 -7.33 -31.94
N ALA A 11 -53.18 -7.25 -32.86
CA ALA A 11 -53.15 -7.99 -34.09
C ALA A 11 -51.93 -8.90 -34.13
N HIS A 12 -52.18 -10.19 -34.29
CA HIS A 12 -51.19 -11.25 -34.53
C HIS A 12 -50.58 -11.08 -35.94
N GLY A 13 -49.27 -10.87 -36.05
CA GLY A 13 -48.53 -10.93 -37.30
C GLY A 13 -47.40 -11.96 -37.22
N ARG A 14 -47.41 -12.88 -38.18
CA ARG A 14 -46.47 -14.02 -38.33
C ARG A 14 -45.06 -13.51 -38.63
N SER A 15 -44.06 -14.20 -38.03
CA SER A 15 -42.64 -14.03 -38.34
C SER A 15 -42.30 -14.57 -39.74
N PRO A 16 -41.43 -13.90 -40.52
CA PRO A 16 -40.86 -14.46 -41.73
C PRO A 16 -39.55 -15.20 -41.45
N GLU A 17 -39.37 -16.33 -42.17
CA GLU A 17 -38.18 -17.17 -42.21
C GLU A 17 -36.93 -16.40 -42.73
N PRO A 18 -35.71 -16.81 -42.36
CA PRO A 18 -34.47 -16.11 -42.79
C PRO A 18 -34.13 -16.48 -44.26
N ALA A 19 -33.94 -15.47 -45.08
CA ALA A 19 -33.47 -15.58 -46.46
C ALA A 19 -31.99 -16.00 -46.52
N LYS A 20 -31.68 -16.92 -47.44
CA LYS A 20 -30.32 -17.42 -47.75
C LYS A 20 -29.42 -16.26 -48.26
N ALA A 21 -28.25 -16.14 -47.62
CA ALA A 21 -27.22 -15.19 -48.02
C ALA A 21 -26.65 -15.49 -49.41
N ALA A 22 -26.71 -14.50 -50.28
CA ALA A 22 -26.04 -14.51 -51.59
C ALA A 22 -24.54 -14.22 -51.44
N LYS A 23 -23.72 -15.04 -52.11
CA LYS A 23 -22.26 -14.87 -52.16
C LYS A 23 -21.91 -13.63 -53.01
N SER A 24 -21.28 -12.62 -52.42
CA SER A 24 -20.67 -11.51 -53.12
C SER A 24 -19.28 -11.85 -53.69
N PRO A 25 -18.87 -11.28 -54.83
CA PRO A 25 -17.64 -11.65 -55.53
C PRO A 25 -16.39 -11.12 -54.81
N LYS A 26 -15.34 -11.94 -54.80
CA LYS A 26 -14.03 -11.63 -54.28
C LYS A 26 -13.41 -10.49 -55.13
N ALA A 27 -13.32 -9.28 -54.53
CA ALA A 27 -12.46 -8.24 -55.08
C ALA A 27 -11.00 -8.56 -54.76
N LYS A 28 -10.16 -8.73 -55.78
CA LYS A 28 -8.71 -8.79 -55.67
C LYS A 28 -8.21 -7.36 -55.40
N GLY A 29 -8.12 -6.99 -54.15
CA GLY A 29 -7.40 -5.80 -53.75
C GLY A 29 -5.95 -6.13 -53.50
N SER A 30 -5.02 -5.56 -54.22
CA SER A 30 -3.61 -5.55 -53.92
C SER A 30 -3.37 -4.90 -52.58
N ALA A 31 -3.06 -5.70 -51.56
CA ALA A 31 -2.66 -5.18 -50.28
C ALA A 31 -1.30 -4.51 -50.43
N ALA A 32 -1.25 -3.21 -50.44
CA ALA A 32 -0.04 -2.45 -50.15
C ALA A 32 0.39 -2.91 -48.72
N ARG A 33 1.42 -3.77 -48.64
CA ARG A 33 2.13 -4.04 -47.39
C ARG A 33 2.71 -2.73 -46.93
N SER A 34 2.10 -2.09 -45.94
CA SER A 34 2.78 -1.06 -45.16
C SER A 34 4.00 -1.76 -44.53
N LEU A 35 5.17 -1.42 -44.98
CA LEU A 35 6.44 -1.80 -44.36
C LEU A 35 6.48 -1.01 -43.04
N ALA A 36 5.93 -1.61 -41.97
CA ALA A 36 6.25 -1.15 -40.63
C ALA A 36 7.78 -1.17 -40.50
N PRO A 37 8.42 -0.10 -40.03
CA PRO A 37 9.87 -0.06 -39.89
C PRO A 37 10.32 -1.27 -39.08
N LYS A 38 11.34 -2.00 -39.60
CA LYS A 38 11.91 -3.14 -38.87
C LYS A 38 12.45 -2.63 -37.53
N HIS A 39 12.09 -3.27 -36.43
CA HIS A 39 12.60 -2.95 -35.09
C HIS A 39 14.15 -2.92 -35.13
N PRO A 40 14.81 -1.81 -34.70
CA PRO A 40 16.25 -1.63 -34.82
C PRO A 40 17.09 -2.78 -34.23
N PHE A 41 16.56 -3.37 -33.12
CA PHE A 41 17.21 -4.49 -32.43
C PHE A 41 16.48 -5.83 -32.65
N ALA A 42 15.92 -6.08 -33.83
CA ALA A 42 15.22 -7.34 -34.15
C ALA A 42 16.07 -8.58 -33.88
N SER A 43 17.42 -8.49 -34.02
CA SER A 43 18.36 -9.57 -33.73
C SER A 43 18.39 -10.02 -32.28
N THR A 44 17.93 -9.18 -31.33
CA THR A 44 17.84 -9.48 -29.90
C THR A 44 16.57 -10.27 -29.53
N ARG A 45 15.60 -10.38 -30.45
CA ARG A 45 14.41 -11.21 -30.23
C ARG A 45 14.80 -12.67 -30.22
N LYS A 46 14.59 -13.35 -29.09
CA LYS A 46 14.96 -14.75 -28.84
C LYS A 46 13.78 -15.53 -28.30
N THR A 47 13.93 -16.83 -28.17
CA THR A 47 12.95 -17.74 -27.57
C THR A 47 13.49 -18.31 -26.27
N PHE A 48 12.59 -18.65 -25.36
CA PHE A 48 12.85 -19.43 -24.15
C PHE A 48 11.81 -20.55 -24.02
N LYS A 49 12.11 -21.57 -23.22
CA LYS A 49 11.20 -22.67 -22.92
C LYS A 49 10.90 -22.72 -21.43
N THR A 50 9.62 -22.88 -21.09
CA THR A 50 9.19 -23.16 -19.71
C THR A 50 9.51 -24.62 -19.33
N ALA A 51 9.46 -24.96 -18.06
CA ALA A 51 9.65 -26.33 -17.57
C ALA A 51 8.60 -27.32 -18.17
N SER A 52 7.40 -26.84 -18.51
CA SER A 52 6.37 -27.62 -19.22
C SER A 52 6.57 -27.68 -20.75
N GLY A 53 7.68 -27.16 -21.29
CA GLY A 53 8.02 -27.19 -22.72
C GLY A 53 7.33 -26.12 -23.57
N LYS A 54 6.55 -25.19 -23.00
CA LYS A 54 5.95 -24.09 -23.74
C LYS A 54 6.99 -23.08 -24.16
N GLU A 55 6.91 -22.64 -25.42
CA GLU A 55 7.82 -21.59 -25.94
C GLU A 55 7.22 -20.20 -25.79
N GLY A 56 8.10 -19.25 -25.41
CA GLY A 56 7.84 -17.84 -25.40
C GLY A 56 8.92 -17.08 -26.15
N GLN A 57 8.63 -15.87 -26.59
CA GLN A 57 9.58 -14.95 -27.22
C GLN A 57 9.85 -13.78 -26.28
N PHE A 58 11.03 -13.18 -26.38
CA PHE A 58 11.41 -12.03 -25.57
C PHE A 58 12.54 -11.23 -26.25
N PHE A 59 12.69 -9.97 -25.88
CA PHE A 59 13.85 -9.17 -26.23
C PHE A 59 14.97 -9.47 -25.22
N SER A 60 16.04 -10.11 -25.68
CA SER A 60 17.08 -10.68 -24.83
C SER A 60 18.17 -9.65 -24.49
N LEU A 61 18.28 -9.30 -23.21
CA LEU A 61 19.40 -8.51 -22.69
C LEU A 61 20.75 -9.21 -22.87
N PRO A 62 20.88 -10.54 -22.64
CA PRO A 62 22.12 -11.25 -22.98
C PRO A 62 22.52 -11.20 -24.46
N ALA A 63 21.55 -11.09 -25.37
CA ALA A 63 21.84 -10.89 -26.79
C ALA A 63 22.30 -9.46 -27.08
N LEU A 64 21.70 -8.46 -26.41
CA LEU A 64 22.10 -7.05 -26.48
C LEU A 64 23.50 -6.84 -25.86
N ALA A 65 23.85 -7.58 -24.82
CA ALA A 65 25.13 -7.52 -24.12
C ALA A 65 26.33 -7.94 -25.04
N ARG A 66 26.08 -8.56 -26.18
CA ARG A 66 27.14 -8.80 -27.18
C ARG A 66 27.62 -7.49 -27.82
N GLN A 67 26.74 -6.50 -27.91
CA GLN A 67 27.07 -5.17 -28.44
C GLN A 67 27.45 -4.19 -27.32
N TYR A 68 26.90 -4.38 -26.13
CA TYR A 68 27.11 -3.55 -24.93
C TYR A 68 27.46 -4.44 -23.73
N PRO A 69 28.72 -4.84 -23.57
CA PRO A 69 29.16 -5.81 -22.54
C PRO A 69 28.88 -5.32 -21.11
N GLU A 70 28.81 -4.01 -20.92
CA GLU A 70 28.54 -3.34 -19.64
C GLU A 70 27.21 -3.79 -19.01
N ILE A 71 26.23 -4.20 -19.82
CA ILE A 71 24.91 -4.69 -19.38
C ILE A 71 25.03 -5.78 -18.32
N ASN A 72 26.07 -6.62 -18.40
CA ASN A 72 26.23 -7.72 -17.45
C ASN A 72 26.51 -7.25 -16.01
N ARG A 73 26.99 -6.01 -15.84
CA ARG A 73 27.30 -5.42 -14.52
C ARG A 73 26.35 -4.31 -14.09
N LEU A 74 25.38 -3.95 -14.93
CA LEU A 74 24.37 -2.95 -14.57
C LEU A 74 23.52 -3.42 -13.38
N PRO A 75 23.01 -2.49 -12.54
CA PRO A 75 21.98 -2.79 -11.55
C PRO A 75 20.79 -3.52 -12.17
N VAL A 76 20.22 -4.48 -11.44
CA VAL A 76 19.10 -5.31 -11.94
C VAL A 76 17.91 -4.45 -12.31
N SER A 77 17.61 -3.41 -11.51
CA SER A 77 16.58 -2.43 -11.80
C SER A 77 16.79 -1.69 -13.11
N ILE A 78 18.03 -1.26 -13.41
CA ILE A 78 18.39 -0.61 -14.67
C ILE A 78 18.23 -1.59 -15.85
N ARG A 79 18.60 -2.87 -15.69
CA ARG A 79 18.41 -3.89 -16.73
C ARG A 79 16.91 -4.12 -17.04
N ILE A 80 16.03 -4.06 -16.05
CA ILE A 80 14.57 -4.17 -16.28
C ILE A 80 14.04 -2.94 -17.04
N VAL A 81 14.49 -1.73 -16.69
CA VAL A 81 14.15 -0.52 -17.44
C VAL A 81 14.69 -0.60 -18.86
N LEU A 82 15.95 -1.07 -19.05
CA LEU A 82 16.57 -1.27 -20.37
C LEU A 82 15.76 -2.25 -21.23
N GLU A 83 15.20 -3.31 -20.65
CA GLU A 83 14.31 -4.22 -21.38
C GLU A 83 13.10 -3.50 -21.95
N SER A 84 12.46 -2.65 -21.14
CA SER A 84 11.32 -1.86 -21.61
C SER A 84 11.71 -0.90 -22.74
N VAL A 85 12.82 -0.18 -22.59
CA VAL A 85 13.34 0.74 -23.63
C VAL A 85 13.71 -0.03 -24.90
N LEU A 86 14.38 -1.18 -24.77
CA LEU A 86 14.72 -2.05 -25.90
C LEU A 86 13.47 -2.55 -26.63
N ARG A 87 12.51 -3.09 -25.92
CA ARG A 87 11.28 -3.69 -26.46
C ARG A 87 10.40 -2.66 -27.16
N ASN A 88 10.33 -1.45 -26.64
CA ASN A 88 9.48 -0.37 -27.17
C ASN A 88 10.24 0.57 -28.13
N CYS A 89 11.45 0.20 -28.59
CA CYS A 89 12.22 1.02 -29.53
C CYS A 89 11.52 1.09 -30.89
N ASP A 90 10.81 2.18 -31.13
CA ASP A 90 10.03 2.44 -32.36
C ASP A 90 10.71 3.45 -33.31
N GLY A 91 11.85 4.01 -32.88
CA GLY A 91 12.59 5.03 -33.62
C GLY A 91 11.97 6.44 -33.59
N GLN A 92 10.89 6.63 -32.81
CA GLN A 92 10.19 7.89 -32.64
C GLN A 92 10.15 8.34 -31.17
N LYS A 93 9.29 7.72 -30.35
CA LYS A 93 9.21 7.98 -28.92
C LYS A 93 10.37 7.35 -28.16
N VAL A 94 10.74 6.14 -28.54
CA VAL A 94 11.87 5.39 -27.98
C VAL A 94 12.87 5.10 -29.09
N THR A 95 14.03 5.74 -29.03
CA THR A 95 15.05 5.67 -30.10
C THR A 95 16.14 4.65 -29.77
N ALA A 96 16.95 4.29 -30.76
CA ALA A 96 18.13 3.45 -30.57
C ALA A 96 19.16 4.12 -29.65
N GLU A 97 19.22 5.44 -29.65
CA GLU A 97 20.10 6.21 -28.76
C GLU A 97 19.71 6.01 -27.29
N HIS A 98 18.42 6.07 -26.92
CA HIS A 98 17.95 5.79 -25.55
C HIS A 98 18.36 4.38 -25.09
N VAL A 99 18.33 3.37 -25.99
CA VAL A 99 18.83 2.02 -25.69
C VAL A 99 20.32 2.04 -25.40
N ALA A 100 21.12 2.75 -26.25
CA ALA A 100 22.56 2.82 -26.11
C ALA A 100 22.99 3.57 -24.84
N GLN A 101 22.34 4.70 -24.53
CA GLN A 101 22.58 5.49 -23.33
C GLN A 101 22.38 4.65 -22.06
N LEU A 102 21.25 3.96 -21.95
CA LEU A 102 20.97 3.15 -20.78
C LEU A 102 21.83 1.88 -20.71
N ALA A 103 22.15 1.27 -21.85
CA ALA A 103 23.06 0.11 -21.91
C ALA A 103 24.48 0.45 -21.45
N ARG A 104 24.91 1.71 -21.62
CA ARG A 104 26.21 2.25 -21.16
C ARG A 104 26.12 2.99 -19.82
N TRP A 105 25.04 2.79 -19.06
CA TRP A 105 24.93 3.39 -17.73
C TRP A 105 26.21 3.12 -16.92
N GLY A 106 26.82 4.15 -16.39
CA GLY A 106 28.04 4.06 -15.58
C GLY A 106 27.79 4.53 -14.16
N ALA A 107 28.39 3.87 -13.17
CA ALA A 107 28.20 4.16 -11.75
C ALA A 107 28.60 5.62 -11.36
N THR A 108 29.58 6.19 -12.08
CA THR A 108 30.12 7.55 -11.82
C THR A 108 29.81 8.53 -12.95
N ALA A 109 29.01 8.14 -13.95
CA ALA A 109 28.64 9.02 -15.06
C ALA A 109 27.72 10.17 -14.59
N GLU A 110 27.83 11.32 -15.24
CA GLU A 110 26.92 12.43 -15.02
C GLU A 110 25.50 12.07 -15.46
N ARG A 111 24.49 12.57 -14.76
CA ARG A 111 23.05 12.27 -14.98
C ARG A 111 22.42 13.41 -15.78
N THR A 112 22.54 13.38 -17.09
CA THR A 112 22.03 14.40 -18.01
C THR A 112 20.92 13.86 -18.93
N ASP A 113 20.85 12.53 -19.10
CA ASP A 113 19.99 11.90 -20.09
C ASP A 113 18.61 11.56 -19.52
N GLU A 114 17.55 11.93 -20.24
CA GLU A 114 16.19 11.50 -19.97
C GLU A 114 15.89 10.17 -20.68
N ILE A 115 15.30 9.25 -19.96
CA ILE A 115 14.94 7.91 -20.45
C ILE A 115 13.41 7.80 -20.59
N PRO A 116 12.91 7.41 -21.79
CA PRO A 116 11.51 7.11 -22.02
C PRO A 116 11.17 5.70 -21.53
N PHE A 117 10.47 5.61 -20.40
CA PHE A 117 10.07 4.33 -19.82
C PHE A 117 8.60 4.02 -20.11
N VAL A 118 8.33 2.95 -20.83
CA VAL A 118 6.98 2.47 -21.12
C VAL A 118 6.61 1.39 -20.09
N VAL A 119 5.63 1.68 -19.25
CA VAL A 119 5.18 0.74 -18.22
C VAL A 119 4.25 -0.34 -18.76
N ALA A 120 4.21 -1.49 -18.10
CA ALA A 120 3.31 -2.59 -18.48
C ALA A 120 1.86 -2.35 -18.05
N ARG A 121 1.63 -1.58 -16.98
CA ARG A 121 0.31 -1.28 -16.42
C ARG A 121 0.35 -0.06 -15.50
N VAL A 122 -0.84 0.43 -15.12
CA VAL A 122 -1.01 1.54 -14.16
C VAL A 122 -1.91 1.08 -13.02
N VAL A 123 -1.58 1.47 -11.78
CA VAL A 123 -2.38 1.18 -10.59
C VAL A 123 -2.79 2.50 -9.93
N LEU A 124 -4.08 2.64 -9.67
CA LEU A 124 -4.66 3.85 -9.09
C LEU A 124 -5.24 3.53 -7.70
N GLN A 125 -5.11 4.46 -6.77
CA GLN A 125 -5.96 4.51 -5.59
C GLN A 125 -7.15 5.44 -5.83
N ASP A 126 -8.19 5.37 -5.02
CA ASP A 126 -9.48 6.01 -5.34
C ASP A 126 -9.51 7.53 -5.23
N PHE A 127 -8.69 8.18 -4.38
CA PHE A 127 -8.68 9.65 -4.30
C PHE A 127 -8.11 10.32 -5.55
N THR A 128 -7.07 9.73 -6.14
CA THR A 128 -6.41 10.25 -7.34
C THR A 128 -6.91 9.58 -8.61
N GLY A 129 -7.41 8.36 -8.54
CA GLY A 129 -7.85 7.59 -9.71
C GLY A 129 -9.23 8.00 -10.25
N VAL A 130 -10.15 8.44 -9.39
CA VAL A 130 -11.47 8.92 -9.83
C VAL A 130 -11.35 10.20 -10.66
N PRO A 131 -10.54 11.21 -10.28
CA PRO A 131 -10.23 12.35 -11.18
C PRO A 131 -9.69 11.92 -12.54
N LEU A 132 -8.74 10.98 -12.61
CA LEU A 132 -8.20 10.49 -13.89
C LEU A 132 -9.26 9.80 -14.76
N LEU A 133 -10.20 9.09 -14.16
CA LEU A 133 -11.34 8.53 -14.88
C LEU A 133 -12.25 9.64 -15.42
N ALA A 134 -12.40 10.75 -14.68
CA ALA A 134 -13.15 11.92 -15.16
C ALA A 134 -12.47 12.58 -16.37
N ASP A 135 -11.13 12.66 -16.37
CA ASP A 135 -10.37 13.18 -17.49
C ASP A 135 -10.52 12.30 -18.74
N LEU A 136 -10.44 10.98 -18.61
CA LEU A 136 -10.73 10.05 -19.72
C LEU A 136 -12.16 10.24 -20.27
N GLY A 137 -13.14 10.45 -19.40
CA GLY A 137 -14.52 10.77 -19.79
C GLY A 137 -14.60 12.10 -20.55
N ALA A 138 -13.94 13.13 -20.06
CA ALA A 138 -13.85 14.43 -20.71
C ALA A 138 -13.18 14.36 -22.10
N MET A 139 -12.11 13.57 -22.24
CA MET A 139 -11.45 13.32 -23.53
C MET A 139 -12.41 12.66 -24.54
N ARG A 140 -13.28 11.73 -24.12
CA ARG A 140 -14.31 11.15 -24.97
C ARG A 140 -15.31 12.20 -25.48
N ASN A 141 -15.73 13.12 -24.60
CA ASN A 141 -16.61 14.23 -24.98
C ASN A 141 -15.93 15.18 -25.99
N VAL A 142 -14.62 15.43 -25.82
CA VAL A 142 -13.85 16.24 -26.79
C VAL A 142 -13.74 15.49 -28.12
N ALA A 143 -13.44 14.20 -28.12
CA ALA A 143 -13.36 13.39 -29.34
C ALA A 143 -14.69 13.44 -30.12
N GLU A 144 -15.83 13.32 -29.43
CA GLU A 144 -17.16 13.46 -30.05
C GLU A 144 -17.38 14.83 -30.68
N ARG A 145 -17.07 15.92 -29.94
CA ARG A 145 -17.15 17.29 -30.47
C ARG A 145 -16.27 17.53 -31.70
N MET A 146 -15.16 16.82 -31.81
CA MET A 146 -14.26 16.84 -32.96
C MET A 146 -14.72 15.91 -34.11
N GLY A 147 -15.90 15.30 -34.01
CA GLY A 147 -16.43 14.35 -34.98
C GLY A 147 -15.68 13.00 -35.00
N LYS A 148 -14.95 12.65 -33.94
CA LYS A 148 -14.28 11.37 -33.79
C LYS A 148 -15.12 10.41 -32.95
N LYS A 149 -14.86 9.11 -33.06
CA LYS A 149 -15.55 8.11 -32.24
C LYS A 149 -15.04 8.21 -30.80
N PRO A 150 -15.89 8.42 -29.77
CA PRO A 150 -15.46 8.46 -28.36
C PRO A 150 -14.65 7.24 -27.92
N LYS A 151 -15.00 6.05 -28.40
CA LYS A 151 -14.29 4.79 -28.11
C LYS A 151 -12.84 4.72 -28.59
N THR A 152 -12.35 5.71 -29.37
CA THR A 152 -10.92 5.82 -29.69
C THR A 152 -10.08 6.24 -28.48
N ILE A 153 -10.71 6.87 -27.50
CA ILE A 153 -10.09 7.17 -26.22
C ILE A 153 -10.24 5.92 -25.32
N GLU A 154 -9.16 5.20 -25.17
CA GLU A 154 -9.07 3.96 -24.38
C GLU A 154 -7.68 3.89 -23.78
N PRO A 155 -7.52 3.46 -22.52
CA PRO A 155 -6.19 3.19 -21.96
C PRO A 155 -5.48 2.11 -22.80
N LEU A 156 -4.22 2.35 -23.14
CA LEU A 156 -3.42 1.45 -23.98
C LEU A 156 -2.67 0.39 -23.15
N VAL A 157 -2.69 0.54 -21.84
CA VAL A 157 -2.17 -0.44 -20.87
C VAL A 157 -3.27 -0.77 -19.86
N PRO A 158 -3.26 -1.95 -19.23
CA PRO A 158 -4.20 -2.27 -18.16
C PRO A 158 -4.13 -1.23 -17.04
N VAL A 159 -5.29 -0.80 -16.56
CA VAL A 159 -5.46 0.14 -15.45
C VAL A 159 -6.33 -0.50 -14.39
N ASP A 160 -5.84 -0.60 -13.16
CA ASP A 160 -6.60 -1.10 -12.02
C ASP A 160 -6.72 -0.02 -10.96
N LEU A 161 -7.95 0.35 -10.61
CA LEU A 161 -8.26 1.24 -9.49
C LEU A 161 -8.67 0.40 -8.29
N VAL A 162 -8.05 0.65 -7.13
CA VAL A 162 -8.40 -0.01 -5.86
C VAL A 162 -8.97 1.02 -4.90
N VAL A 163 -10.16 0.72 -4.35
CA VAL A 163 -10.82 1.60 -3.37
C VAL A 163 -10.34 1.25 -1.97
N ASP A 164 -9.54 2.14 -1.38
CA ASP A 164 -8.93 1.91 -0.08
C ASP A 164 -8.64 3.19 0.72
N HIS A 165 -8.52 4.35 0.07
CA HIS A 165 -8.16 5.62 0.71
C HIS A 165 -9.35 6.40 1.24
N SER A 166 -10.57 6.23 0.69
CA SER A 166 -11.79 6.88 1.19
C SER A 166 -12.33 6.28 2.49
N VAL A 167 -11.93 5.04 2.82
CA VAL A 167 -12.49 4.29 3.94
C VAL A 167 -12.04 4.86 5.29
N MET A 168 -13.00 5.27 6.13
CA MET A 168 -12.77 5.87 7.45
C MET A 168 -13.17 4.93 8.58
N ILE A 169 -12.50 5.08 9.75
CA ILE A 169 -12.84 4.37 10.99
C ILE A 169 -13.70 5.26 11.86
N ASP A 170 -15.00 5.34 11.56
CA ASP A 170 -15.99 6.01 12.41
C ASP A 170 -16.38 5.11 13.59
N TYR A 171 -16.64 3.83 13.32
CA TYR A 171 -16.96 2.81 14.32
C TYR A 171 -15.75 1.95 14.64
N PHE A 172 -15.52 1.64 15.91
CA PHE A 172 -14.37 0.88 16.39
C PHE A 172 -14.71 0.06 17.65
N GLY A 173 -13.78 -0.82 18.07
CA GLY A 173 -13.83 -1.53 19.35
C GLY A 173 -14.98 -2.54 19.51
N GLY A 174 -15.70 -2.86 18.44
CA GLY A 174 -16.82 -3.79 18.48
C GLY A 174 -16.96 -4.64 17.19
N PRO A 175 -17.64 -5.80 17.26
CA PRO A 175 -17.71 -6.76 16.17
C PRO A 175 -18.48 -6.25 14.94
N LYS A 176 -19.29 -5.18 15.08
CA LYS A 176 -20.05 -4.57 13.99
C LYS A 176 -19.32 -3.40 13.32
N ALA A 177 -18.12 -3.05 13.77
CA ALA A 177 -17.40 -1.86 13.28
C ALA A 177 -17.21 -1.89 11.76
N LEU A 178 -16.76 -3.01 11.21
CA LEU A 178 -16.57 -3.17 9.76
C LEU A 178 -17.87 -2.91 8.98
N ASP A 179 -18.97 -3.56 9.36
CA ASP A 179 -20.24 -3.42 8.63
C ASP A 179 -20.79 -1.99 8.68
N LEU A 180 -20.64 -1.31 9.82
CA LEU A 180 -21.11 0.05 10.00
C LEU A 180 -20.26 1.04 9.21
N ASN A 181 -18.93 0.89 9.24
CA ASN A 181 -18.03 1.72 8.47
C ASN A 181 -18.25 1.53 6.95
N MET A 182 -18.45 0.30 6.50
CA MET A 182 -18.74 0.02 5.09
C MET A 182 -20.08 0.62 4.63
N LYS A 183 -21.10 0.60 5.48
CA LYS A 183 -22.38 1.28 5.18
C LYS A 183 -22.21 2.79 5.03
N LEU A 184 -21.41 3.41 5.90
CA LEU A 184 -21.09 4.84 5.79
C LEU A 184 -20.28 5.14 4.54
N GLU A 185 -19.28 4.32 4.24
CA GLU A 185 -18.47 4.44 3.02
C GLU A 185 -19.34 4.48 1.76
N PHE A 186 -20.22 3.49 1.57
CA PHE A 186 -21.12 3.47 0.43
C PHE A 186 -22.11 4.65 0.41
N LYS A 187 -22.59 5.09 1.57
CA LYS A 187 -23.49 6.25 1.67
C LYS A 187 -22.79 7.56 1.30
N ARG A 188 -21.57 7.77 1.81
CA ARG A 188 -20.78 9.00 1.55
C ARG A 188 -20.34 9.11 0.09
N ASN A 189 -19.97 8.00 -0.51
CA ASN A 189 -19.33 7.95 -1.82
C ASN A 189 -20.24 7.36 -2.92
N GLN A 190 -21.56 7.43 -2.77
CA GLN A 190 -22.50 6.83 -3.71
C GLN A 190 -22.28 7.29 -5.16
N GLU A 191 -22.11 8.58 -5.41
CA GLU A 191 -21.87 9.14 -6.74
C GLU A 191 -20.53 8.67 -7.33
N ARG A 192 -19.48 8.58 -6.50
CA ARG A 192 -18.18 8.03 -6.91
C ARG A 192 -18.31 6.58 -7.38
N TYR A 193 -19.04 5.75 -6.65
CA TYR A 193 -19.27 4.35 -7.02
C TYR A 193 -20.06 4.20 -8.31
N GLN A 194 -21.07 5.02 -8.50
CA GLN A 194 -21.83 5.07 -9.76
C GLN A 194 -20.91 5.45 -10.92
N PHE A 195 -20.06 6.44 -10.75
CA PHE A 195 -19.12 6.88 -11.76
C PHE A 195 -18.04 5.82 -12.08
N MET A 196 -17.46 5.18 -11.05
CA MET A 196 -16.53 4.06 -11.25
C MET A 196 -17.19 2.88 -11.98
N LYS A 197 -18.44 2.58 -11.66
CA LYS A 197 -19.24 1.56 -12.37
C LYS A 197 -19.38 1.88 -13.85
N TRP A 198 -19.72 3.14 -14.17
CA TRP A 198 -19.74 3.61 -15.55
C TRP A 198 -18.37 3.42 -16.22
N GLY A 199 -17.28 3.81 -15.56
CA GLY A 199 -15.92 3.67 -16.09
C GLY A 199 -15.56 2.23 -16.47
N MET A 200 -15.89 1.27 -15.62
CA MET A 200 -15.69 -0.15 -15.90
C MET A 200 -16.47 -0.68 -17.13
N GLN A 201 -17.58 -0.05 -17.45
CA GLN A 201 -18.39 -0.42 -18.62
C GLN A 201 -17.96 0.37 -19.87
N ALA A 202 -17.47 1.59 -19.67
CA ALA A 202 -17.05 2.47 -20.74
C ALA A 202 -15.68 2.11 -21.33
N PHE A 203 -14.75 1.62 -20.49
CA PHE A 203 -13.37 1.33 -20.87
C PHE A 203 -13.06 -0.17 -20.68
N ASP A 204 -12.60 -0.83 -21.74
CA ASP A 204 -12.36 -2.29 -21.74
C ASP A 204 -11.12 -2.68 -20.88
N THR A 205 -10.18 -1.76 -20.71
CA THR A 205 -8.90 -1.98 -19.98
C THR A 205 -8.91 -1.40 -18.57
N PHE A 206 -10.04 -0.90 -18.08
CA PHE A 206 -10.19 -0.27 -16.77
C PHE A 206 -10.90 -1.18 -15.78
N GLY A 207 -10.18 -1.65 -14.77
CA GLY A 207 -10.70 -2.48 -13.68
C GLY A 207 -10.85 -1.71 -12.37
N VAL A 208 -11.78 -2.12 -11.51
CA VAL A 208 -11.96 -1.58 -10.16
C VAL A 208 -11.98 -2.71 -9.14
N VAL A 209 -11.16 -2.63 -8.11
CA VAL A 209 -11.26 -3.47 -6.92
C VAL A 209 -12.08 -2.69 -5.88
N PRO A 210 -13.27 -3.18 -5.50
CA PRO A 210 -14.18 -2.45 -4.61
C PRO A 210 -13.66 -2.33 -3.18
N PRO A 211 -14.24 -1.44 -2.35
CA PRO A 211 -13.86 -1.32 -0.95
C PRO A 211 -14.08 -2.63 -0.18
N GLY A 212 -13.29 -2.82 0.87
CA GLY A 212 -13.40 -3.99 1.72
C GLY A 212 -12.63 -5.22 1.21
N PHE A 213 -11.84 -5.14 0.15
CA PHE A 213 -10.91 -6.20 -0.27
C PHE A 213 -9.52 -6.03 0.32
N GLY A 214 -9.00 -4.81 0.35
CA GLY A 214 -7.69 -4.53 0.90
C GLY A 214 -7.13 -3.20 0.43
N ILE A 215 -5.93 -2.91 0.92
CA ILE A 215 -5.11 -1.76 0.55
C ILE A 215 -4.53 -1.98 -0.85
N VAL A 216 -4.49 -0.93 -1.68
CA VAL A 216 -4.02 -0.99 -3.07
C VAL A 216 -2.67 -1.71 -3.22
N HIS A 217 -1.71 -1.46 -2.35
CA HIS A 217 -0.35 -2.04 -2.47
C HIS A 217 -0.34 -3.52 -2.12
N GLN A 218 -1.12 -3.95 -1.13
CA GLN A 218 -1.24 -5.36 -0.78
C GLN A 218 -2.07 -6.13 -1.81
N VAL A 219 -3.16 -5.55 -2.30
CA VAL A 219 -3.95 -6.11 -3.41
C VAL A 219 -3.06 -6.23 -4.66
N ASN A 220 -2.20 -5.23 -4.92
CA ASN A 220 -1.24 -5.29 -6.01
C ASN A 220 -0.27 -6.46 -5.87
N LEU A 221 0.36 -6.63 -4.70
CA LEU A 221 1.24 -7.77 -4.41
C LEU A 221 0.54 -9.11 -4.53
N GLU A 222 -0.63 -9.25 -3.93
CA GLU A 222 -1.34 -10.54 -3.78
C GLU A 222 -2.09 -10.96 -5.04
N TYR A 223 -2.58 -10.00 -5.84
CA TYR A 223 -3.55 -10.27 -6.91
C TYR A 223 -3.20 -9.64 -8.26
N LEU A 224 -2.91 -8.33 -8.33
CA LEU A 224 -2.76 -7.63 -9.61
C LEU A 224 -1.43 -7.93 -10.30
N ALA A 225 -0.34 -8.05 -9.55
CA ALA A 225 0.98 -8.30 -10.11
C ALA A 225 1.08 -9.68 -10.77
N ARG A 226 1.64 -9.70 -11.98
CA ARG A 226 1.83 -10.92 -12.77
C ARG A 226 3.29 -11.38 -12.82
N GLY A 227 4.24 -10.50 -12.50
CA GLY A 227 5.68 -10.74 -12.63
C GLY A 227 6.17 -10.71 -14.07
N VAL A 228 5.47 -11.38 -14.99
CA VAL A 228 5.66 -11.27 -16.44
C VAL A 228 4.31 -11.15 -17.14
N HIS A 229 4.27 -10.32 -18.16
CA HIS A 229 3.15 -10.19 -19.08
C HIS A 229 3.44 -10.94 -20.38
N LYS A 230 2.38 -11.18 -21.16
CA LYS A 230 2.45 -11.88 -22.42
C LYS A 230 1.48 -11.27 -23.42
N THR A 231 1.96 -10.91 -24.60
CA THR A 231 1.12 -10.48 -25.70
C THR A 231 0.46 -11.65 -26.43
N ALA A 232 -0.49 -11.34 -27.31
CA ALA A 232 -1.18 -12.38 -28.12
C ALA A 232 -0.20 -13.16 -29.02
N ASP A 233 0.87 -12.54 -29.51
CA ASP A 233 1.92 -13.14 -30.34
C ASP A 233 3.04 -13.85 -29.51
N LYS A 234 2.76 -14.12 -28.23
CA LYS A 234 3.66 -14.83 -27.30
C LYS A 234 4.96 -14.09 -26.96
N LEU A 235 4.98 -12.76 -27.05
CA LEU A 235 6.07 -11.96 -26.56
C LEU A 235 5.90 -11.77 -25.04
N TYR A 236 6.91 -12.17 -24.27
CA TYR A 236 6.95 -12.02 -22.81
C TYR A 236 7.84 -10.83 -22.43
N TYR A 237 7.44 -10.13 -21.38
CA TYR A 237 8.15 -8.97 -20.83
C TYR A 237 7.86 -8.81 -19.32
N PRO A 238 8.76 -8.16 -18.56
CA PRO A 238 8.59 -8.04 -17.12
C PRO A 238 7.41 -7.15 -16.77
N ASP A 239 6.76 -7.46 -15.66
CA ASP A 239 5.79 -6.57 -15.05
C ASP A 239 6.50 -5.31 -14.54
N THR A 240 5.98 -4.16 -14.92
CA THR A 240 6.44 -2.83 -14.52
C THR A 240 5.24 -1.91 -14.41
N LEU A 241 5.28 -0.96 -13.46
CA LEU A 241 4.14 -0.06 -13.30
C LEU A 241 4.53 1.32 -12.78
N VAL A 242 3.61 2.25 -12.97
CA VAL A 242 3.51 3.45 -12.16
C VAL A 242 2.16 3.45 -11.43
N GLY A 243 2.09 4.13 -10.31
CA GLY A 243 0.86 4.25 -9.54
C GLY A 243 0.66 5.65 -9.00
N THR A 244 -0.58 6.01 -8.73
CA THR A 244 -0.92 7.34 -8.19
C THR A 244 -0.76 7.42 -6.66
N ASP A 245 -0.04 6.50 -6.07
CA ASP A 245 0.33 6.52 -4.65
C ASP A 245 1.83 6.35 -4.47
N SER A 246 2.42 7.09 -3.53
CA SER A 246 3.86 7.04 -3.26
C SER A 246 4.34 5.66 -2.81
N HIS A 247 3.49 4.86 -2.12
CA HIS A 247 3.83 3.51 -1.66
C HIS A 247 3.62 2.41 -2.72
N THR A 248 3.38 2.78 -3.98
CA THR A 248 3.45 1.88 -5.14
C THR A 248 4.75 1.06 -5.13
N THR A 249 5.81 1.63 -4.56
CA THR A 249 7.12 1.00 -4.38
C THR A 249 7.12 -0.29 -3.55
N MET A 250 6.03 -0.63 -2.85
CA MET A 250 5.89 -1.93 -2.19
C MET A 250 6.07 -3.10 -3.15
N ILE A 251 5.69 -2.91 -4.41
CA ILE A 251 5.82 -3.92 -5.46
C ILE A 251 7.26 -4.30 -5.78
N ASN A 252 8.23 -3.43 -5.43
CA ASN A 252 9.64 -3.69 -5.67
C ASN A 252 10.15 -4.91 -4.89
N GLY A 253 9.49 -5.27 -3.79
CA GLY A 253 9.82 -6.45 -2.99
C GLY A 253 9.70 -7.78 -3.74
N ILE A 254 8.90 -7.85 -4.82
CA ILE A 254 8.76 -9.04 -5.69
C ILE A 254 9.57 -8.93 -7.00
N GLY A 255 10.47 -7.96 -7.10
CA GLY A 255 11.30 -7.77 -8.29
C GLY A 255 10.57 -7.08 -9.46
N VAL A 256 9.52 -6.34 -9.18
CA VAL A 256 8.80 -5.50 -10.15
C VAL A 256 9.27 -4.06 -10.00
N VAL A 257 9.73 -3.45 -11.09
CA VAL A 257 10.09 -2.04 -11.13
C VAL A 257 8.82 -1.21 -11.16
N GLY A 258 8.67 -0.33 -10.18
CA GLY A 258 7.50 0.54 -10.09
C GLY A 258 7.67 1.59 -9.01
N TRP A 259 7.06 2.77 -9.23
CA TRP A 259 7.08 3.89 -8.29
C TRP A 259 5.83 4.76 -8.39
N GLY A 260 5.66 5.66 -7.42
CA GLY A 260 4.57 6.63 -7.39
C GLY A 260 4.85 7.81 -8.31
N VAL A 261 3.81 8.24 -9.02
CA VAL A 261 3.83 9.41 -9.93
C VAL A 261 2.64 10.32 -9.65
N GLY A 262 2.68 11.53 -10.18
CA GLY A 262 1.53 12.42 -10.18
C GLY A 262 0.42 11.94 -11.12
N GLY A 263 -0.77 12.56 -11.01
CA GLY A 263 -1.93 12.19 -11.82
C GLY A 263 -1.66 12.34 -13.33
N ILE A 264 -1.04 13.44 -13.74
CA ILE A 264 -0.74 13.72 -15.16
C ILE A 264 0.19 12.67 -15.76
N GLU A 265 1.25 12.27 -15.03
CA GLU A 265 2.16 11.23 -15.53
C GLU A 265 1.48 9.86 -15.61
N ALA A 266 0.61 9.54 -14.63
CA ALA A 266 -0.17 8.31 -14.66
C ALA A 266 -1.13 8.30 -15.88
N GLU A 267 -1.81 9.41 -16.15
CA GLU A 267 -2.69 9.56 -17.30
C GLU A 267 -1.94 9.45 -18.62
N ALA A 268 -0.78 10.09 -18.75
CA ALA A 268 0.09 9.94 -19.91
C ALA A 268 0.49 8.48 -20.12
N ALA A 269 0.87 7.77 -19.05
CA ALA A 269 1.19 6.35 -19.10
C ALA A 269 -0.02 5.49 -19.52
N MET A 270 -1.22 5.78 -19.01
CA MET A 270 -2.46 5.11 -19.43
C MET A 270 -2.70 5.26 -20.93
N LEU A 271 -2.40 6.43 -21.50
CA LEU A 271 -2.52 6.74 -22.94
C LEU A 271 -1.33 6.27 -23.78
N GLY A 272 -0.43 5.45 -23.21
CA GLY A 272 0.72 4.86 -23.91
C GLY A 272 1.84 5.83 -24.22
N GLN A 273 1.93 6.93 -23.46
CA GLN A 273 3.11 7.79 -23.48
C GLN A 273 4.18 7.20 -22.56
N PRO A 274 5.46 7.30 -22.91
CA PRO A 274 6.53 6.97 -21.96
C PRO A 274 6.50 7.89 -20.76
N VAL A 275 6.84 7.35 -19.59
CA VAL A 275 7.20 8.16 -18.42
C VAL A 275 8.66 8.56 -18.56
N TYR A 276 8.92 9.85 -18.68
CA TYR A 276 10.28 10.38 -18.81
C TYR A 276 10.89 10.61 -17.43
N PHE A 277 12.10 10.16 -17.22
CA PHE A 277 12.85 10.43 -16.01
C PHE A 277 14.35 10.50 -16.30
N LEU A 278 15.07 11.31 -15.51
CA LEU A 278 16.53 11.35 -15.60
C LEU A 278 17.13 10.00 -15.24
N THR A 279 18.14 9.58 -15.99
CA THR A 279 18.91 8.36 -15.66
C THR A 279 19.34 8.41 -14.20
N PRO A 280 18.92 7.47 -13.33
CA PRO A 280 19.11 7.60 -11.90
C PRO A 280 20.48 7.14 -11.44
N ASP A 281 20.95 7.68 -10.31
CA ASP A 281 21.91 7.00 -9.48
C ASP A 281 21.28 5.73 -8.89
N VAL A 282 22.06 4.67 -8.75
CA VAL A 282 21.63 3.45 -8.06
C VAL A 282 22.53 3.17 -6.88
N VAL A 283 21.96 3.26 -5.68
CA VAL A 283 22.65 2.94 -4.44
C VAL A 283 22.43 1.47 -4.12
N GLY A 284 23.51 0.70 -4.07
CA GLY A 284 23.45 -0.68 -3.58
C GLY A 284 23.42 -0.71 -2.05
N PHE A 285 22.42 -1.38 -1.48
CA PHE A 285 22.32 -1.57 -0.02
C PHE A 285 22.50 -3.05 0.29
N GLU A 286 23.66 -3.39 0.81
CA GLU A 286 24.02 -4.75 1.16
C GLU A 286 23.52 -5.13 2.55
N PHE A 287 22.76 -6.22 2.64
CA PHE A 287 22.47 -6.87 3.91
C PHE A 287 23.39 -8.05 4.15
N THR A 288 23.99 -8.11 5.34
CA THR A 288 24.77 -9.24 5.83
C THR A 288 24.13 -9.84 7.08
N GLY A 289 24.49 -11.06 7.44
CA GLY A 289 24.00 -11.72 8.63
C GLY A 289 22.50 -12.04 8.60
N ARG A 290 21.89 -12.12 9.80
CA ARG A 290 20.46 -12.45 9.99
C ARG A 290 19.87 -11.66 11.16
N LEU A 291 18.56 -11.40 11.09
CA LEU A 291 17.84 -10.79 12.21
C LEU A 291 17.90 -11.68 13.46
N ARG A 292 18.07 -11.03 14.60
CA ARG A 292 18.05 -11.69 15.91
C ARG A 292 16.61 -12.04 16.33
N GLU A 293 16.48 -12.98 17.23
CA GLU A 293 15.19 -13.29 17.84
C GLU A 293 14.60 -12.07 18.56
N GLY A 294 13.28 -11.90 18.46
CA GLY A 294 12.56 -10.77 19.03
C GLY A 294 12.56 -9.50 18.18
N VAL A 295 13.41 -9.41 17.14
CA VAL A 295 13.44 -8.29 16.19
C VAL A 295 12.45 -8.54 15.05
N THR A 296 11.73 -7.51 14.68
CA THR A 296 10.67 -7.58 13.64
C THR A 296 11.13 -6.94 12.33
N ALA A 297 10.39 -7.25 11.24
CA ALA A 297 10.57 -6.54 9.96
C ALA A 297 10.37 -5.03 10.09
N THR A 298 9.53 -4.59 11.03
CA THR A 298 9.32 -3.16 11.32
C THR A 298 10.59 -2.52 11.87
N ASP A 299 11.26 -3.16 12.81
CA ASP A 299 12.52 -2.65 13.37
C ASP A 299 13.58 -2.51 12.28
N LEU A 300 13.65 -3.50 11.39
CA LEU A 300 14.55 -3.46 10.24
C LEU A 300 14.22 -2.29 9.31
N VAL A 301 12.98 -2.12 8.90
CA VAL A 301 12.62 -1.04 7.95
C VAL A 301 12.80 0.35 8.55
N LEU A 302 12.57 0.53 9.87
CA LEU A 302 12.85 1.80 10.54
C LEU A 302 14.36 2.09 10.57
N THR A 303 15.19 1.07 10.82
CA THR A 303 16.66 1.18 10.77
C THR A 303 17.14 1.54 9.36
N VAL A 304 16.61 0.89 8.33
CA VAL A 304 16.90 1.18 6.91
C VAL A 304 16.49 2.62 6.56
N THR A 305 15.31 3.05 7.04
CA THR A 305 14.79 4.39 6.77
C THR A 305 15.67 5.47 7.38
N GLU A 306 16.08 5.32 8.63
CA GLU A 306 17.03 6.22 9.29
C GLU A 306 18.35 6.28 8.52
N ARG A 307 18.94 5.11 8.19
CA ARG A 307 20.22 5.00 7.52
C ARG A 307 20.21 5.64 6.13
N LEU A 308 19.20 5.34 5.31
CA LEU A 308 19.11 5.88 3.95
C LEU A 308 18.81 7.39 3.93
N ARG A 309 18.07 7.91 4.92
CA ARG A 309 17.91 9.37 5.09
C ARG A 309 19.24 10.07 5.38
N GLN A 310 20.07 9.49 6.24
CA GLN A 310 21.43 9.99 6.52
C GLN A 310 22.30 9.97 5.26
N GLU A 311 22.15 8.97 4.40
CA GLU A 311 22.90 8.80 3.15
C GLU A 311 22.38 9.65 1.98
N LYS A 312 21.28 10.40 2.17
CA LYS A 312 20.73 11.37 1.20
C LYS A 312 20.39 10.72 -0.16
N VAL A 313 19.57 9.69 -0.15
CA VAL A 313 19.18 8.93 -1.37
C VAL A 313 18.00 9.54 -2.12
N VAL A 314 17.66 10.80 -1.87
CA VAL A 314 16.52 11.47 -2.52
C VAL A 314 16.68 11.45 -4.06
N GLY A 315 15.63 10.97 -4.75
CA GLY A 315 15.59 10.86 -6.21
C GLY A 315 16.42 9.71 -6.79
N LYS A 316 17.09 8.91 -5.96
CA LYS A 316 17.90 7.76 -6.41
C LYS A 316 17.08 6.47 -6.38
N PHE A 317 17.55 5.46 -7.10
CA PHE A 317 17.13 4.08 -6.89
C PHE A 317 17.96 3.46 -5.78
N VAL A 318 17.33 2.66 -4.92
CA VAL A 318 18.03 1.81 -3.95
C VAL A 318 17.78 0.36 -4.35
N GLU A 319 18.85 -0.41 -4.47
CA GLU A 319 18.78 -1.83 -4.80
C GLU A 319 19.39 -2.65 -3.66
N PHE A 320 18.57 -3.51 -3.05
CA PHE A 320 18.97 -4.34 -1.91
C PHE A 320 19.57 -5.66 -2.40
N PHE A 321 20.71 -6.07 -1.83
CA PHE A 321 21.44 -7.25 -2.27
C PHE A 321 22.22 -7.92 -1.13
N GLY A 322 22.92 -9.00 -1.43
CA GLY A 322 23.75 -9.76 -0.49
C GLY A 322 23.02 -10.92 0.20
N GLU A 323 23.77 -11.69 1.00
CA GLU A 323 23.26 -12.90 1.67
C GLU A 323 22.12 -12.60 2.66
N GLY A 324 22.22 -11.47 3.36
CA GLY A 324 21.18 -11.02 4.28
C GLY A 324 19.87 -10.72 3.54
N ALA A 325 19.93 -10.07 2.36
CA ALA A 325 18.76 -9.82 1.52
C ALA A 325 18.11 -11.12 1.03
N ALA A 326 18.91 -12.10 0.64
CA ALA A 326 18.44 -13.43 0.25
C ALA A 326 17.78 -14.19 1.43
N SER A 327 18.19 -13.92 2.67
CA SER A 327 17.63 -14.54 3.88
C SER A 327 16.23 -14.01 4.23
N LEU A 328 15.89 -12.77 3.85
CA LEU A 328 14.62 -12.14 4.17
C LEU A 328 13.45 -12.81 3.45
N ALA A 329 12.36 -13.03 4.16
CA ALA A 329 11.10 -13.44 3.54
C ALA A 329 10.58 -12.33 2.61
N LEU A 330 9.80 -12.69 1.60
CA LEU A 330 9.32 -11.69 0.65
C LEU A 330 8.46 -10.59 1.29
N PRO A 331 7.57 -10.85 2.27
CA PRO A 331 6.86 -9.79 2.96
C PRO A 331 7.77 -8.78 3.68
N ASP A 332 8.94 -9.22 4.19
CA ASP A 332 9.94 -8.31 4.79
C ASP A 332 10.53 -7.37 3.73
N ARG A 333 10.87 -7.91 2.54
CA ARG A 333 11.35 -7.12 1.40
C ARG A 333 10.30 -6.11 0.94
N ALA A 334 9.04 -6.53 0.86
CA ALA A 334 7.93 -5.66 0.48
C ALA A 334 7.72 -4.53 1.50
N THR A 335 7.88 -4.80 2.80
CA THR A 335 7.85 -3.81 3.88
C THR A 335 8.93 -2.74 3.68
N ILE A 336 10.16 -3.15 3.32
CA ILE A 336 11.28 -2.24 3.05
C ILE A 336 11.01 -1.42 1.77
N GLY A 337 10.57 -2.05 0.70
CA GLY A 337 10.21 -1.39 -0.57
C GLY A 337 9.08 -0.37 -0.38
N ASN A 338 8.10 -0.67 0.47
CA ASN A 338 6.97 0.21 0.79
C ASN A 338 7.43 1.56 1.33
N MET A 339 8.45 1.59 2.20
CA MET A 339 8.93 2.81 2.82
C MET A 339 9.96 3.58 1.98
N ALA A 340 10.08 3.33 0.68
CA ALA A 340 10.95 4.10 -0.20
C ALA A 340 10.68 5.62 -0.15
N PRO A 341 9.43 6.09 -0.13
CA PRO A 341 9.14 7.52 0.04
C PRO A 341 9.64 8.08 1.37
N GLU A 342 9.57 7.32 2.45
CA GLU A 342 9.98 7.76 3.78
C GLU A 342 11.51 7.90 3.90
N TYR A 343 12.29 7.02 3.28
CA TYR A 343 13.74 7.24 3.18
C TYR A 343 14.14 8.13 2.01
N GLY A 344 13.21 8.51 1.12
CA GLY A 344 13.38 9.52 0.08
C GLY A 344 13.84 8.98 -1.27
N ALA A 345 13.97 7.67 -1.45
CA ALA A 345 14.31 7.06 -2.73
C ALA A 345 13.10 7.00 -3.68
N THR A 346 13.38 7.00 -4.99
CA THR A 346 12.33 6.76 -6.01
C THR A 346 11.77 5.34 -5.88
N MET A 347 12.61 4.36 -5.58
CA MET A 347 12.20 2.98 -5.29
C MET A 347 13.22 2.24 -4.41
N GLY A 348 12.77 1.14 -3.78
CA GLY A 348 13.60 0.24 -2.99
C GLY A 348 13.47 -1.19 -3.50
N PHE A 349 14.32 -1.59 -4.43
CA PHE A 349 14.18 -2.75 -5.28
C PHE A 349 14.91 -3.97 -4.73
N PHE A 350 14.26 -5.14 -4.81
CA PHE A 350 14.85 -6.44 -4.54
C PHE A 350 14.84 -7.30 -5.81
N PRO A 351 15.99 -7.86 -6.23
CA PRO A 351 16.05 -8.81 -7.32
C PRO A 351 15.22 -10.07 -7.07
N VAL A 352 14.79 -10.71 -8.16
CA VAL A 352 13.97 -11.93 -8.15
C VAL A 352 14.81 -13.14 -7.75
N ASP A 353 14.31 -13.96 -6.84
CA ASP A 353 14.91 -15.23 -6.41
C ASP A 353 13.85 -16.28 -6.04
N ASP A 354 14.27 -17.40 -5.42
CA ASP A 354 13.38 -18.48 -4.98
C ASP A 354 12.31 -18.01 -4.00
N LYS A 355 12.57 -16.98 -3.18
CA LYS A 355 11.57 -16.39 -2.27
C LYS A 355 10.40 -15.75 -3.04
N THR A 356 10.68 -15.17 -4.22
CA THR A 356 9.63 -14.63 -5.10
C THR A 356 8.77 -15.75 -5.67
N ILE A 357 9.38 -16.86 -6.08
CA ILE A 357 8.68 -18.06 -6.57
C ILE A 357 7.77 -18.65 -5.48
N ASP A 358 8.27 -18.77 -4.26
CA ASP A 358 7.50 -19.31 -3.14
C ASP A 358 6.33 -18.39 -2.76
N TYR A 359 6.52 -17.08 -2.84
CA TYR A 359 5.44 -16.11 -2.63
C TYR A 359 4.34 -16.25 -3.69
N PHE A 360 4.70 -16.38 -4.98
CA PHE A 360 3.72 -16.59 -6.04
C PHE A 360 2.94 -17.89 -5.90
N LYS A 361 3.60 -18.99 -5.47
CA LYS A 361 2.92 -20.24 -5.12
C LYS A 361 1.93 -20.02 -3.95
N GLY A 362 2.41 -19.37 -2.89
CA GLY A 362 1.64 -19.10 -1.67
C GLY A 362 0.43 -18.17 -1.90
N THR A 363 0.52 -17.23 -2.84
CA THR A 363 -0.54 -16.27 -3.20
C THR A 363 -1.42 -16.74 -4.37
N GLY A 364 -1.21 -17.98 -4.85
CA GLY A 364 -2.16 -18.66 -5.73
C GLY A 364 -1.99 -18.37 -7.21
N ARG A 365 -0.84 -17.86 -7.69
CA ARG A 365 -0.50 -17.81 -9.10
C ARG A 365 -0.49 -19.22 -9.67
N THR A 366 -0.92 -19.37 -10.90
CA THR A 366 -0.98 -20.68 -11.55
C THR A 366 0.42 -21.24 -11.82
N LYS A 367 0.54 -22.55 -11.90
CA LYS A 367 1.79 -23.22 -12.24
C LYS A 367 2.39 -22.68 -13.56
N ALA A 368 1.54 -22.41 -14.55
CA ALA A 368 1.97 -21.91 -15.86
C ALA A 368 2.52 -20.48 -15.77
N GLU A 369 1.93 -19.61 -14.95
CA GLU A 369 2.46 -18.24 -14.70
C GLU A 369 3.83 -18.32 -14.01
N ILE A 370 3.96 -19.15 -12.98
CA ILE A 370 5.20 -19.31 -12.22
C ILE A 370 6.32 -19.86 -13.11
N GLU A 371 6.05 -20.90 -13.90
CA GLU A 371 7.03 -21.47 -14.84
C GLU A 371 7.47 -20.45 -15.89
N ALA A 372 6.56 -19.64 -16.41
CA ALA A 372 6.87 -18.61 -17.38
C ALA A 372 7.73 -17.50 -16.77
N PHE A 373 7.39 -17.07 -15.55
CA PHE A 373 8.13 -16.08 -14.80
C PHE A 373 9.57 -16.53 -14.53
N GLU A 374 9.75 -17.71 -13.95
CA GLU A 374 11.05 -18.28 -13.63
C GLU A 374 11.92 -18.44 -14.90
N ALA A 375 11.36 -19.04 -15.95
CA ALA A 375 12.06 -19.26 -17.20
C ALA A 375 12.47 -17.95 -17.89
N TYR A 376 11.60 -16.94 -17.87
CA TYR A 376 11.88 -15.60 -18.41
C TYR A 376 13.05 -14.93 -17.69
N PHE A 377 12.98 -14.82 -16.35
CA PHE A 377 14.02 -14.16 -15.56
C PHE A 377 15.37 -14.88 -15.66
N LYS A 378 15.37 -16.22 -15.70
CA LYS A 378 16.59 -17.01 -15.97
C LYS A 378 17.15 -16.77 -17.37
N ALA A 379 16.28 -16.70 -18.40
CA ALA A 379 16.69 -16.42 -19.78
C ALA A 379 17.28 -15.00 -19.95
N GLN A 380 16.80 -14.04 -19.15
CA GLN A 380 17.32 -12.68 -19.09
C GLN A 380 18.58 -12.52 -18.24
N LYS A 381 19.00 -13.55 -17.50
CA LYS A 381 20.06 -13.46 -16.46
C LYS A 381 19.74 -12.42 -15.39
N LEU A 382 18.47 -12.36 -14.97
CA LEU A 382 17.95 -11.47 -13.92
C LEU A 382 17.47 -12.25 -12.70
N TYR A 383 17.77 -13.55 -12.61
CA TYR A 383 17.33 -14.41 -11.52
C TYR A 383 18.47 -14.69 -10.55
N GLY A 384 18.25 -14.49 -9.28
CA GLY A 384 19.19 -14.66 -8.19
C GLY A 384 19.50 -13.33 -7.48
N MET A 385 19.85 -13.42 -6.20
CA MET A 385 20.25 -12.26 -5.40
C MET A 385 21.74 -11.98 -5.67
N PRO A 386 22.10 -10.80 -6.22
CA PRO A 386 23.48 -10.44 -6.47
C PRO A 386 24.34 -10.45 -5.20
N GLN A 387 25.64 -10.72 -5.35
CA GLN A 387 26.62 -10.63 -4.30
C GLN A 387 27.53 -9.41 -4.53
N ARG A 388 28.28 -9.02 -3.49
CA ARG A 388 29.22 -7.90 -3.56
C ARG A 388 30.19 -8.08 -4.72
N GLY A 389 30.33 -7.07 -5.57
CA GLY A 389 31.24 -7.05 -6.71
C GLY A 389 30.67 -7.62 -8.03
N GLU A 390 29.47 -8.18 -8.02
CA GLU A 390 28.81 -8.66 -9.26
C GLU A 390 28.13 -7.54 -10.04
N VAL A 391 27.71 -6.48 -9.36
CA VAL A 391 26.99 -5.33 -9.92
C VAL A 391 27.74 -4.04 -9.58
N ASP A 392 27.76 -3.11 -10.51
CA ASP A 392 28.33 -1.78 -10.32
C ASP A 392 27.23 -0.82 -9.83
N TYR A 393 27.39 -0.29 -8.62
CA TYR A 393 26.49 0.70 -8.01
C TYR A 393 27.18 2.05 -7.91
N THR A 394 26.42 3.15 -7.93
CA THR A 394 26.92 4.51 -7.68
C THR A 394 27.58 4.60 -6.30
N LYS A 395 27.01 3.95 -5.32
CA LYS A 395 27.50 3.84 -3.94
C LYS A 395 27.04 2.52 -3.34
N VAL A 396 27.84 1.93 -2.46
CA VAL A 396 27.46 0.75 -1.68
C VAL A 396 27.40 1.12 -0.19
N ILE A 397 26.31 0.74 0.46
CA ILE A 397 26.07 0.87 1.90
C ILE A 397 25.86 -0.54 2.44
N SER A 398 26.36 -0.85 3.63
CA SER A 398 26.18 -2.17 4.26
C SER A 398 25.48 -2.04 5.61
N LEU A 399 24.64 -3.02 5.94
CA LEU A 399 24.00 -3.19 7.23
C LEU A 399 24.05 -4.66 7.65
N ASP A 400 24.62 -4.91 8.81
CA ASP A 400 24.51 -6.22 9.46
C ASP A 400 23.13 -6.34 10.13
N LEU A 401 22.32 -7.30 9.68
CA LEU A 401 20.99 -7.58 10.23
C LEU A 401 21.04 -7.92 11.73
N GLY A 402 22.16 -8.49 12.21
CA GLY A 402 22.38 -8.76 13.61
C GLY A 402 22.50 -7.52 14.51
N SER A 403 22.73 -6.33 13.92
CA SER A 403 22.82 -5.08 14.65
C SER A 403 21.47 -4.37 14.88
N VAL A 404 20.41 -4.85 14.23
CA VAL A 404 19.07 -4.23 14.35
C VAL A 404 18.49 -4.45 15.74
N THR A 405 17.91 -3.41 16.33
CA THR A 405 17.30 -3.42 17.67
C THR A 405 15.81 -3.07 17.61
N PRO A 406 14.98 -3.58 18.55
CA PRO A 406 13.58 -3.18 18.67
C PRO A 406 13.44 -1.66 18.78
N SER A 407 12.57 -1.07 17.98
CA SER A 407 12.51 0.36 17.79
C SER A 407 11.11 0.86 17.48
N LEU A 408 10.90 2.16 17.74
CA LEU A 408 9.80 2.96 17.19
C LEU A 408 10.38 4.07 16.31
N ALA A 409 9.52 4.79 15.58
CA ALA A 409 9.92 6.05 14.95
C ALA A 409 8.92 7.16 15.30
N GLY A 410 9.42 8.31 15.68
CA GLY A 410 8.58 9.45 16.06
C GLY A 410 9.31 10.43 16.97
N PRO A 411 8.57 11.38 17.56
CA PRO A 411 7.11 11.51 17.55
C PRO A 411 6.53 12.22 16.31
N LYS A 412 7.36 12.65 15.35
CA LYS A 412 6.89 13.52 14.24
C LYS A 412 7.29 13.05 12.84
N ARG A 413 8.27 12.15 12.68
CA ARG A 413 8.79 11.74 11.36
C ARG A 413 9.19 10.26 11.33
N PRO A 414 9.03 9.57 10.18
CA PRO A 414 9.35 8.15 10.04
C PRO A 414 10.83 7.79 10.21
N GLN A 415 11.73 8.74 9.91
CA GLN A 415 13.18 8.56 10.04
C GLN A 415 13.72 8.84 11.44
N ASP A 416 12.92 9.40 12.34
CA ASP A 416 13.32 9.66 13.73
C ASP A 416 13.19 8.37 14.55
N ARG A 417 14.07 7.39 14.29
CA ARG A 417 14.07 6.10 14.96
C ARG A 417 14.55 6.24 16.42
N ILE A 418 13.85 5.56 17.29
CA ILE A 418 14.13 5.53 18.73
C ILE A 418 14.17 4.08 19.19
N GLU A 419 15.24 3.63 19.83
CA GLU A 419 15.29 2.31 20.45
C GLU A 419 14.23 2.19 21.54
N LEU A 420 13.60 1.02 21.66
CA LEU A 420 12.44 0.80 22.52
C LEU A 420 12.67 1.25 23.96
N GLY A 421 13.85 0.95 24.54
CA GLY A 421 14.21 1.37 25.91
C GLY A 421 14.45 2.85 26.10
N ARG A 422 14.45 3.65 25.00
CA ARG A 422 14.70 5.11 25.06
C ARG A 422 13.46 5.94 24.74
N VAL A 423 12.31 5.32 24.48
CA VAL A 423 11.07 6.03 24.09
C VAL A 423 10.61 6.99 25.19
N LYS A 424 10.59 6.54 26.44
CA LYS A 424 10.25 7.35 27.62
C LYS A 424 11.16 8.56 27.75
N GLU A 425 12.48 8.34 27.75
CA GLU A 425 13.48 9.39 27.87
C GLU A 425 13.34 10.43 26.74
N ASN A 426 13.19 9.96 25.50
CA ASN A 426 13.04 10.81 24.32
C ASN A 426 11.77 11.67 24.40
N PHE A 427 10.63 11.12 24.81
CA PHE A 427 9.39 11.88 24.95
C PHE A 427 9.51 12.96 26.02
N VAL A 428 10.08 12.62 27.19
CA VAL A 428 10.30 13.58 28.31
C VAL A 428 11.23 14.72 27.88
N ASP A 429 12.31 14.39 27.17
CA ASP A 429 13.27 15.36 26.67
C ASP A 429 12.66 16.33 25.64
N LEU A 430 11.86 15.79 24.68
CA LEU A 430 11.19 16.59 23.68
C LEU A 430 10.03 17.42 24.22
N PHE A 431 9.47 17.06 25.37
CA PHE A 431 8.31 17.74 25.95
C PHE A 431 8.55 19.23 26.17
N SER A 432 9.68 19.61 26.73
CA SER A 432 10.03 21.01 27.01
C SER A 432 10.95 21.65 25.98
N LYS A 433 11.53 20.90 25.05
CA LYS A 433 12.34 21.48 23.97
C LYS A 433 11.53 22.42 23.09
N PRO A 434 12.15 23.49 22.54
CA PRO A 434 11.47 24.39 21.62
C PRO A 434 11.11 23.68 20.30
N ILE A 435 10.10 24.21 19.59
CA ILE A 435 9.65 23.68 18.30
C ILE A 435 10.80 23.63 17.27
N SER A 436 11.70 24.61 17.28
CA SER A 436 12.89 24.66 16.42
C SER A 436 13.84 23.48 16.63
N ALA A 437 13.82 22.88 17.83
CA ALA A 437 14.56 21.66 18.17
C ALA A 437 13.68 20.39 18.10
N ASN A 438 12.62 20.42 17.30
CA ASN A 438 11.65 19.32 17.14
C ASN A 438 10.85 18.99 18.41
N GLY A 439 10.88 19.83 19.45
CA GLY A 439 10.16 19.65 20.70
C GLY A 439 8.70 20.10 20.65
N PHE A 440 8.02 20.02 21.82
CA PHE A 440 6.64 20.41 21.99
C PHE A 440 6.46 21.76 22.69
N ASN A 441 7.56 22.37 23.16
CA ASN A 441 7.58 23.69 23.81
C ASN A 441 6.62 23.81 25.01
N GLN A 442 6.52 22.75 25.81
CA GLN A 442 5.67 22.73 27.00
C GLN A 442 6.50 22.99 28.25
N ALA A 443 5.88 23.61 29.25
CA ALA A 443 6.52 23.79 30.55
C ALA A 443 6.68 22.43 31.26
N ALA A 444 7.87 22.13 31.76
CA ALA A 444 8.22 20.82 32.32
C ALA A 444 7.29 20.36 33.46
N GLU A 445 6.81 21.32 34.30
CA GLU A 445 5.89 21.07 35.40
C GLU A 445 4.51 20.61 34.94
N LYS A 446 4.18 20.72 33.67
CA LYS A 446 2.90 20.21 33.10
C LYS A 446 2.98 18.73 32.73
N LEU A 447 4.18 18.12 32.65
CA LEU A 447 4.39 16.78 32.13
C LEU A 447 3.48 15.72 32.77
N ASP A 448 3.34 15.78 34.10
CA ASP A 448 2.59 14.76 34.86
C ASP A 448 1.18 15.23 35.27
N ARG A 449 0.76 16.42 34.82
CA ARG A 449 -0.61 16.90 35.10
C ARG A 449 -1.64 16.04 34.39
N ARG A 450 -2.74 15.76 35.11
CA ARG A 450 -3.90 15.03 34.60
C ARG A 450 -5.13 15.93 34.62
N TYR A 451 -6.03 15.71 33.68
CA TYR A 451 -7.22 16.52 33.50
C TYR A 451 -8.43 15.64 33.30
N THR A 452 -9.50 15.90 34.09
CA THR A 452 -10.77 15.20 33.93
C THR A 452 -11.48 15.68 32.68
N THR A 453 -11.93 14.76 31.84
CA THR A 453 -12.72 15.07 30.65
C THR A 453 -14.11 15.51 31.08
N ARG A 454 -14.62 16.58 30.48
CA ARG A 454 -15.97 17.08 30.75
C ARG A 454 -16.76 17.18 29.47
N ALA A 455 -18.04 16.81 29.50
CA ALA A 455 -18.95 17.08 28.40
C ALA A 455 -19.10 18.61 28.20
N ALA A 456 -19.01 19.05 26.94
CA ALA A 456 -19.23 20.44 26.57
C ALA A 456 -20.63 20.89 27.08
N ARG A 457 -20.74 22.09 27.65
CA ARG A 457 -22.03 22.68 27.95
C ARG A 457 -22.74 23.00 26.65
N LYS A 458 -24.07 22.75 26.59
CA LYS A 458 -24.89 22.94 25.37
C LYS A 458 -24.85 24.37 24.79
N ASP A 459 -24.34 25.34 25.54
CA ASP A 459 -24.29 26.76 25.15
C ASP A 459 -22.93 27.19 24.56
N GLU A 460 -21.93 26.32 24.55
CA GLU A 460 -20.62 26.57 23.94
C GLU A 460 -20.56 25.77 22.65
N SER A 461 -20.93 26.38 21.51
CA SER A 461 -20.63 25.84 20.21
C SER A 461 -19.08 25.80 20.05
N PRO A 462 -18.45 24.63 19.77
CA PRO A 462 -17.03 24.63 19.47
C PRO A 462 -16.81 25.48 18.22
N GLU A 463 -15.97 26.50 18.32
CA GLU A 463 -15.42 27.13 17.12
C GLU A 463 -14.74 26.03 16.31
N THR A 464 -15.25 25.82 15.12
CA THR A 464 -14.60 24.90 14.17
C THR A 464 -13.18 25.40 13.96
N PRO A 465 -12.13 24.61 14.23
CA PRO A 465 -10.76 25.04 13.99
C PRO A 465 -10.66 25.49 12.53
N ALA A 466 -10.20 26.72 12.31
CA ALA A 466 -9.96 27.19 10.95
C ALA A 466 -8.95 26.25 10.30
N THR A 467 -9.26 25.75 9.11
CA THR A 467 -8.34 24.94 8.30
C THR A 467 -7.01 25.68 8.18
N PRO A 468 -5.87 25.06 8.54
CA PRO A 468 -4.59 25.73 8.47
C PRO A 468 -4.35 26.30 7.07
N ALA A 469 -3.98 27.58 6.96
CA ALA A 469 -3.64 28.19 5.69
C ALA A 469 -2.49 27.40 5.04
N GLY A 470 -2.77 26.76 3.89
CA GLY A 470 -1.81 25.89 3.18
C GLY A 470 -2.11 24.38 3.29
N ALA A 471 -3.23 23.98 3.92
CA ALA A 471 -3.67 22.60 3.88
C ALA A 471 -3.96 22.16 2.43
N SER A 472 -3.54 20.94 2.08
CA SER A 472 -3.83 20.38 0.76
C SER A 472 -5.35 20.22 0.59
N ARG A 473 -5.81 20.27 -0.69
CA ARG A 473 -7.22 20.04 -1.03
C ARG A 473 -7.76 18.72 -0.45
N GLU A 474 -6.91 17.71 -0.38
CA GLU A 474 -7.21 16.40 0.23
C GLU A 474 -7.53 16.51 1.72
N LEU A 475 -6.77 17.31 2.48
CA LEU A 475 -7.05 17.58 3.90
C LEU A 475 -8.37 18.32 4.09
N ALA A 476 -8.68 19.30 3.23
CA ALA A 476 -9.95 20.02 3.27
C ALA A 476 -11.15 19.11 2.94
N GLU A 477 -11.02 18.21 1.96
CA GLU A 477 -12.05 17.22 1.64
C GLU A 477 -12.22 16.20 2.77
N MET A 478 -11.13 15.79 3.42
CA MET A 478 -11.17 14.90 4.58
C MET A 478 -11.88 15.55 5.78
N GLU A 479 -11.69 16.85 6.02
CA GLU A 479 -12.36 17.59 7.08
C GLU A 479 -13.85 17.77 6.79
N LEU A 480 -14.23 18.11 5.56
CA LEU A 480 -15.63 18.25 5.14
C LEU A 480 -16.43 16.93 5.24
N ASN A 481 -15.76 15.79 5.09
CA ASN A 481 -16.38 14.46 5.18
C ASN A 481 -16.35 13.87 6.61
N ARG A 482 -15.78 14.55 7.59
CA ARG A 482 -15.77 14.08 8.97
C ARG A 482 -17.17 14.19 9.58
N HIS A 483 -17.70 13.07 10.01
CA HIS A 483 -18.87 13.02 10.87
C HIS A 483 -18.38 12.77 12.30
N THR A 484 -18.54 13.76 13.16
CA THR A 484 -18.22 13.61 14.59
C THR A 484 -19.27 12.70 15.22
N LEU A 485 -18.88 11.44 15.45
CA LEU A 485 -19.74 10.48 16.14
C LEU A 485 -19.67 10.71 17.65
N THR A 486 -20.80 10.59 18.32
CA THR A 486 -20.82 10.46 19.78
C THR A 486 -20.17 9.13 20.20
N ALA A 487 -19.70 9.04 21.44
CA ALA A 487 -19.12 7.81 21.97
C ALA A 487 -20.09 6.60 21.85
N ALA A 488 -21.39 6.85 21.94
CA ALA A 488 -22.44 5.85 21.76
C ALA A 488 -22.56 5.38 20.31
N GLU A 489 -22.51 6.29 19.35
CA GLU A 489 -22.56 5.98 17.93
C GLU A 489 -21.31 5.25 17.47
N SER A 490 -20.10 5.64 17.94
CA SER A 490 -18.84 5.00 17.56
C SER A 490 -18.70 3.57 18.07
N THR A 491 -19.31 3.22 19.18
CA THR A 491 -19.25 1.85 19.74
C THR A 491 -20.49 1.00 19.42
N GLY A 492 -21.55 1.61 18.85
CA GLY A 492 -22.84 0.96 18.61
C GLY A 492 -23.57 0.53 19.90
N LYS A 493 -23.18 1.08 21.05
CA LYS A 493 -23.80 0.85 22.37
C LYS A 493 -24.43 2.14 22.88
N ALA A 494 -25.58 2.04 23.51
CA ALA A 494 -26.14 3.15 24.25
C ALA A 494 -25.14 3.60 25.35
N PRO A 495 -25.00 4.91 25.62
CA PRO A 495 -24.07 5.39 26.63
C PRO A 495 -24.41 4.77 27.98
N ASP A 496 -23.46 4.07 28.59
CA ASP A 496 -23.53 3.73 30.01
C ASP A 496 -23.53 5.06 30.78
N LYS A 497 -24.66 5.42 31.40
CA LYS A 497 -24.83 6.67 32.11
C LYS A 497 -23.85 6.89 33.28
N ALA A 498 -23.06 5.89 33.62
CA ALA A 498 -22.17 5.86 34.78
C ALA A 498 -20.68 6.13 34.50
N SER A 499 -20.21 6.25 33.25
CA SER A 499 -18.75 6.26 32.98
C SER A 499 -18.20 7.53 32.34
N ALA A 500 -19.01 8.52 32.00
CA ALA A 500 -18.54 9.72 31.29
C ALA A 500 -17.89 10.79 32.20
N ASN A 501 -18.05 10.69 33.53
CA ASN A 501 -17.70 11.81 34.42
C ASN A 501 -16.33 11.74 35.11
N ASP A 502 -15.58 10.63 35.00
CA ASP A 502 -14.33 10.43 35.77
C ASP A 502 -13.12 9.99 34.91
N LEU A 503 -13.17 10.22 33.60
CA LEU A 503 -12.02 9.93 32.75
C LEU A 503 -10.95 11.02 32.87
N GLU A 504 -9.75 10.66 33.27
CA GLU A 504 -8.59 11.53 33.30
C GLU A 504 -7.60 11.21 32.17
N ILE A 505 -7.17 12.24 31.45
CA ILE A 505 -6.13 12.17 30.43
C ILE A 505 -4.98 13.15 30.74
N GLY A 506 -3.81 12.86 30.24
CA GLY A 506 -2.62 13.69 30.45
C GLY A 506 -1.58 13.52 29.35
N ASN A 507 -0.45 14.20 29.51
CA ASN A 507 0.62 14.17 28.54
C ASN A 507 1.24 12.75 28.43
N GLY A 508 1.49 12.32 27.20
CA GLY A 508 2.00 11.00 26.89
C GLY A 508 0.93 9.89 26.84
N ASP A 509 -0.35 10.17 27.23
CA ASP A 509 -1.41 9.16 27.12
C ASP A 509 -1.63 8.76 25.65
N VAL A 510 -1.69 7.46 25.42
CA VAL A 510 -2.05 6.89 24.12
C VAL A 510 -3.56 6.98 23.97
N LEU A 511 -4.02 7.73 22.98
CA LEU A 511 -5.44 7.90 22.68
C LEU A 511 -5.88 7.14 21.44
N ILE A 512 -4.94 6.88 20.50
CA ILE A 512 -5.15 6.04 19.32
C ILE A 512 -4.08 4.97 19.29
N ALA A 513 -4.50 3.71 19.15
CA ALA A 513 -3.64 2.58 18.92
C ALA A 513 -4.17 1.79 17.72
N ALA A 514 -3.44 1.82 16.58
CA ALA A 514 -3.95 1.29 15.33
C ALA A 514 -3.00 0.29 14.69
N ILE A 515 -3.47 -0.95 14.50
CA ILE A 515 -2.84 -1.91 13.60
C ILE A 515 -3.41 -1.62 12.20
N THR A 516 -2.63 -0.95 11.35
CA THR A 516 -3.12 -0.32 10.12
C THR A 516 -2.04 -0.30 9.04
N SER A 517 -2.46 0.01 7.81
CA SER A 517 -1.61 0.34 6.67
C SER A 517 -0.94 -0.85 5.96
N CYS A 518 -0.42 -0.53 4.77
CA CYS A 518 0.24 -1.49 3.87
C CYS A 518 1.58 -2.00 4.39
N THR A 519 2.33 -1.19 5.17
CA THR A 519 3.71 -1.50 5.55
C THR A 519 3.81 -2.81 6.32
N ASN A 520 3.05 -2.94 7.39
CA ASN A 520 3.17 -4.07 8.30
C ASN A 520 2.08 -5.14 8.11
N THR A 521 0.87 -4.76 7.68
CA THR A 521 -0.25 -5.71 7.58
C THR A 521 -0.10 -6.73 6.45
N SER A 522 0.78 -6.48 5.47
CA SER A 522 1.16 -7.45 4.44
C SER A 522 2.12 -8.53 4.95
N ASN A 523 2.67 -8.36 6.15
CA ASN A 523 3.64 -9.29 6.72
C ASN A 523 2.98 -10.19 7.77
N PRO A 524 2.76 -11.48 7.46
CA PRO A 524 2.11 -12.40 8.38
C PRO A 524 2.83 -12.58 9.70
N SER A 525 4.17 -12.49 9.72
CA SER A 525 4.96 -12.72 10.94
C SER A 525 4.60 -11.71 12.03
N VAL A 526 4.54 -10.42 11.68
CA VAL A 526 4.26 -9.37 12.68
C VAL A 526 2.80 -9.33 13.09
N LEU A 527 1.86 -9.73 12.20
CA LEU A 527 0.45 -9.82 12.55
C LEU A 527 0.15 -11.02 13.45
N LEU A 528 0.76 -12.17 13.18
CA LEU A 528 0.68 -13.33 14.06
C LEU A 528 1.34 -13.05 15.41
N ALA A 529 2.47 -12.32 15.43
CA ALA A 529 3.10 -11.86 16.65
C ALA A 529 2.18 -10.95 17.49
N ALA A 530 1.49 -10.00 16.85
CA ALA A 530 0.50 -9.14 17.54
C ALA A 530 -0.64 -9.96 18.13
N GLY A 531 -1.17 -10.93 17.39
CA GLY A 531 -2.21 -11.83 17.85
C GLY A 531 -1.78 -12.74 19.01
N LEU A 532 -0.56 -13.27 18.97
CA LEU A 532 0.04 -14.07 20.05
C LEU A 532 0.26 -13.23 21.31
N LEU A 533 0.79 -12.01 21.16
CA LEU A 533 0.96 -11.07 22.26
C LEU A 533 -0.40 -10.75 22.90
N ALA A 534 -1.41 -10.44 22.08
CA ALA A 534 -2.77 -10.20 22.56
C ALA A 534 -3.34 -11.40 23.33
N LYS A 535 -3.10 -12.63 22.85
CA LYS A 535 -3.50 -13.86 23.54
C LYS A 535 -2.85 -13.96 24.90
N LYS A 536 -1.52 -13.88 24.99
CA LYS A 536 -0.78 -13.94 26.24
C LYS A 536 -1.21 -12.83 27.22
N ALA A 537 -1.41 -11.61 26.72
CA ALA A 537 -1.87 -10.48 27.52
C ALA A 537 -3.26 -10.71 28.13
N VAL A 538 -4.23 -11.16 27.33
CA VAL A 538 -5.58 -11.50 27.81
C VAL A 538 -5.55 -12.65 28.80
N GLU A 539 -4.76 -13.67 28.57
CA GLU A 539 -4.57 -14.81 29.48
C GLU A 539 -3.93 -14.38 30.80
N ALA A 540 -3.03 -13.40 30.78
CA ALA A 540 -2.45 -12.77 31.96
C ALA A 540 -3.46 -11.84 32.69
N GLY A 541 -4.58 -11.48 32.06
CA GLY A 541 -5.62 -10.62 32.65
C GLY A 541 -5.46 -9.14 32.34
N LEU A 542 -4.56 -8.78 31.43
CA LEU A 542 -4.36 -7.40 30.96
C LEU A 542 -5.56 -6.91 30.14
N LYS A 543 -5.77 -5.60 30.14
CA LYS A 543 -6.87 -4.92 29.42
C LYS A 543 -6.38 -3.60 28.85
N VAL A 544 -7.00 -3.16 27.78
CA VAL A 544 -6.85 -1.81 27.26
C VAL A 544 -7.89 -0.89 27.89
N ARG A 545 -7.50 0.35 28.18
CA ARG A 545 -8.42 1.36 28.75
C ARG A 545 -9.48 1.74 27.71
N LYS A 546 -10.74 1.90 28.14
CA LYS A 546 -11.91 2.12 27.24
C LYS A 546 -11.83 3.37 26.37
N HIS A 547 -11.12 4.40 26.79
CA HIS A 547 -10.97 5.65 26.04
C HIS A 547 -9.91 5.60 24.95
N ILE A 548 -9.09 4.55 24.91
CA ILE A 548 -8.12 4.36 23.83
C ILE A 548 -8.85 3.82 22.61
N LYS A 549 -8.82 4.58 21.54
CA LYS A 549 -9.38 4.18 20.25
C LYS A 549 -8.47 3.13 19.61
N THR A 550 -8.85 1.87 19.74
CA THR A 550 -8.15 0.73 19.14
C THR A 550 -8.81 0.32 17.83
N SER A 551 -8.02 -0.02 16.84
CA SER A 551 -8.54 -0.50 15.56
C SER A 551 -7.60 -1.50 14.90
N LEU A 552 -8.20 -2.45 14.16
CA LEU A 552 -7.51 -3.35 13.25
C LEU A 552 -8.03 -3.07 11.83
N ALA A 553 -7.16 -2.53 10.97
CA ALA A 553 -7.44 -2.33 9.56
C ALA A 553 -6.44 -3.14 8.73
N PRO A 554 -6.72 -4.43 8.49
CA PRO A 554 -5.82 -5.31 7.76
C PRO A 554 -5.61 -4.86 6.33
N GLY A 555 -4.45 -5.19 5.76
CA GLY A 555 -4.13 -4.86 4.38
C GLY A 555 -4.90 -5.66 3.33
N SER A 556 -5.47 -6.81 3.71
CA SER A 556 -6.42 -7.59 2.88
C SER A 556 -7.28 -8.50 3.76
N ARG A 557 -8.33 -9.05 3.16
CA ARG A 557 -9.18 -10.07 3.83
C ARG A 557 -8.42 -11.32 4.24
N ILE A 558 -7.34 -11.65 3.54
CA ILE A 558 -6.49 -12.80 3.84
C ILE A 558 -5.92 -12.71 5.25
N VAL A 559 -5.58 -11.49 5.70
CA VAL A 559 -5.06 -11.25 7.06
C VAL A 559 -6.09 -11.67 8.12
N THR A 560 -7.34 -11.25 7.95
CA THR A 560 -8.42 -11.65 8.87
C THR A 560 -8.60 -13.16 8.87
N GLU A 561 -8.63 -13.79 7.68
CA GLU A 561 -8.81 -15.24 7.56
C GLU A 561 -7.71 -16.05 8.27
N TYR A 562 -6.43 -15.66 8.16
CA TYR A 562 -5.40 -16.42 8.86
C TYR A 562 -5.36 -16.14 10.36
N LEU A 563 -5.70 -14.93 10.81
CA LEU A 563 -5.84 -14.62 12.25
C LEU A 563 -6.98 -15.40 12.88
N GLU A 564 -8.11 -15.54 12.18
CA GLU A 564 -9.24 -16.39 12.61
C GLU A 564 -8.82 -17.85 12.74
N LYS A 565 -8.18 -18.40 11.68
CA LYS A 565 -7.75 -19.81 11.67
C LYS A 565 -6.67 -20.12 12.70
N ALA A 566 -5.80 -19.16 12.98
CA ALA A 566 -4.82 -19.27 14.05
C ALA A 566 -5.45 -19.13 15.43
N GLY A 567 -6.77 -18.79 15.53
CA GLY A 567 -7.47 -18.57 16.79
C GLY A 567 -7.03 -17.31 17.53
N LEU A 568 -6.44 -16.34 16.83
CA LEU A 568 -5.85 -15.14 17.42
C LEU A 568 -6.77 -13.92 17.37
N LEU A 569 -7.65 -13.81 16.37
CA LEU A 569 -8.55 -12.67 16.19
C LEU A 569 -9.42 -12.39 17.42
N PRO A 570 -10.02 -13.40 18.10
CA PRO A 570 -10.82 -13.14 19.31
C PRO A 570 -10.05 -12.50 20.47
N TYR A 571 -8.74 -12.71 20.56
CA TYR A 571 -7.91 -12.08 21.60
C TYR A 571 -7.59 -10.63 21.27
N LEU A 572 -7.34 -10.31 19.99
CA LEU A 572 -7.24 -8.93 19.52
C LEU A 572 -8.53 -8.17 19.79
N GLU A 573 -9.69 -8.74 19.46
CA GLU A 573 -11.00 -8.14 19.71
C GLU A 573 -11.28 -7.90 21.20
N LYS A 574 -10.85 -8.80 22.09
CA LYS A 574 -10.97 -8.60 23.54
C LYS A 574 -10.17 -7.40 24.04
N LEU A 575 -9.10 -7.02 23.36
CA LEU A 575 -8.32 -5.81 23.64
C LEU A 575 -8.85 -4.59 22.84
N GLY A 576 -9.96 -4.73 22.12
CA GLY A 576 -10.59 -3.67 21.34
C GLY A 576 -10.11 -3.55 19.91
N PHE A 577 -9.15 -4.35 19.47
CA PHE A 577 -8.66 -4.39 18.09
C PHE A 577 -9.60 -5.21 17.19
N SER A 578 -10.85 -4.74 17.06
CA SER A 578 -11.80 -5.32 16.11
C SER A 578 -11.48 -4.86 14.69
N VAL A 579 -11.78 -5.72 13.70
CA VAL A 579 -11.66 -5.34 12.29
C VAL A 579 -12.62 -4.18 12.01
N ALA A 580 -12.07 -3.02 11.69
CA ALA A 580 -12.84 -1.81 11.45
C ALA A 580 -12.98 -1.45 9.97
N ALA A 581 -11.97 -1.80 9.18
CA ALA A 581 -11.91 -1.52 7.74
C ALA A 581 -10.85 -2.38 7.05
N TYR A 582 -10.86 -2.39 5.72
CA TYR A 582 -9.75 -2.81 4.88
C TYR A 582 -9.34 -1.62 4.02
N GLY A 583 -8.28 -0.91 4.41
CA GLY A 583 -7.87 0.32 3.75
C GLY A 583 -6.70 1.01 4.43
N CYS A 584 -6.25 2.12 3.87
CA CYS A 584 -5.12 2.91 4.39
C CYS A 584 -5.43 3.59 5.74
N THR A 585 -6.69 3.89 5.99
CA THR A 585 -7.32 4.36 7.23
C THR A 585 -6.46 5.29 8.10
N THR A 586 -6.10 4.89 9.33
CA THR A 586 -5.40 5.73 10.31
C THR A 586 -4.13 6.37 9.77
N CYS A 587 -3.34 5.67 8.95
CA CYS A 587 -2.10 6.20 8.41
C CYS A 587 -2.27 7.38 7.43
N ILE A 588 -3.44 7.48 6.78
CA ILE A 588 -3.78 8.60 5.88
C ILE A 588 -4.63 9.69 6.57
N GLY A 589 -4.88 9.56 7.85
CA GLY A 589 -5.71 10.52 8.58
C GLY A 589 -7.19 10.11 8.69
N ASN A 590 -7.54 8.90 8.24
CA ASN A 590 -8.89 8.35 8.34
C ASN A 590 -9.10 7.51 9.62
N ALA A 591 -8.43 7.90 10.72
CA ALA A 591 -8.66 7.28 12.02
C ALA A 591 -10.08 7.51 12.55
N GLY A 592 -10.80 8.47 11.99
CA GLY A 592 -12.03 9.00 12.57
C GLY A 592 -11.73 9.86 13.80
N ASP A 593 -12.74 10.52 14.31
CA ASP A 593 -12.58 11.47 15.42
C ASP A 593 -12.46 10.78 16.79
N LEU A 594 -11.92 11.50 17.76
CA LEU A 594 -12.03 11.20 19.19
C LEU A 594 -13.38 11.71 19.71
N THR A 595 -13.76 11.34 20.95
CA THR A 595 -14.99 11.90 21.53
C THR A 595 -14.84 13.40 21.78
N ALA A 596 -15.96 14.14 21.74
CA ALA A 596 -15.95 15.58 21.91
C ALA A 596 -15.28 15.99 23.24
N GLU A 597 -15.53 15.25 24.32
CA GLU A 597 -14.99 15.53 25.65
C GLU A 597 -13.44 15.36 25.67
N ILE A 598 -12.92 14.37 24.98
CA ILE A 598 -11.47 14.15 24.87
C ILE A 598 -10.85 15.26 24.03
N ASN A 599 -11.43 15.58 22.86
CA ASN A 599 -10.95 16.65 21.98
C ASN A 599 -10.90 17.99 22.70
N GLU A 600 -11.98 18.36 23.38
CA GLU A 600 -12.07 19.60 24.15
C GLU A 600 -11.00 19.66 25.25
N THR A 601 -10.81 18.56 25.98
CA THR A 601 -9.81 18.50 27.06
C THR A 601 -8.38 18.66 26.52
N ILE A 602 -8.08 18.04 25.36
CA ILE A 602 -6.77 18.19 24.68
C ILE A 602 -6.54 19.65 24.29
N ILE A 603 -7.50 20.26 23.61
CA ILE A 603 -7.39 21.62 23.07
C ILE A 603 -7.27 22.63 24.22
N ARG A 604 -8.17 22.56 25.21
CA ARG A 604 -8.21 23.51 26.35
C ARG A 604 -6.93 23.51 27.17
N ASN A 605 -6.29 22.35 27.33
CA ASN A 605 -5.09 22.21 28.18
C ASN A 605 -3.79 22.07 27.38
N ASP A 606 -3.88 22.18 26.07
CA ASP A 606 -2.74 22.01 25.13
C ASP A 606 -1.92 20.72 25.41
N LEU A 607 -2.65 19.58 25.53
CA LEU A 607 -2.05 18.30 25.90
C LEU A 607 -1.24 17.70 24.74
N ILE A 608 -0.12 17.11 25.08
CA ILE A 608 0.70 16.30 24.16
C ILE A 608 0.33 14.84 24.34
N CYS A 609 -0.81 14.44 23.76
CA CYS A 609 -1.25 13.05 23.71
C CYS A 609 -0.61 12.32 22.54
N ALA A 610 -0.62 10.98 22.58
CA ALA A 610 0.07 10.12 21.65
C ALA A 610 -0.87 9.25 20.81
N ALA A 611 -0.44 8.97 19.57
CA ALA A 611 -0.92 7.86 18.77
C ALA A 611 0.23 6.87 18.49
N VAL A 612 -0.05 5.58 18.59
CA VAL A 612 0.90 4.51 18.24
C VAL A 612 0.25 3.66 17.14
N LEU A 613 0.90 3.58 15.99
CA LEU A 613 0.34 2.91 14.83
C LEU A 613 1.38 2.12 14.04
N SER A 614 0.95 1.05 13.40
CA SER A 614 1.81 0.24 12.54
C SER A 614 1.91 0.77 11.09
N GLY A 615 1.69 2.05 10.90
CA GLY A 615 1.76 2.72 9.61
C GLY A 615 3.17 3.05 9.13
N ASN A 616 3.26 3.92 8.12
CA ASN A 616 4.51 4.41 7.53
C ASN A 616 4.70 5.93 7.65
N ARG A 617 3.67 6.69 8.04
CA ARG A 617 3.72 8.16 8.22
C ARG A 617 3.11 8.57 9.55
N ASN A 618 3.77 9.50 10.22
CA ASN A 618 3.42 9.97 11.56
C ASN A 618 3.64 11.48 11.76
N PHE A 619 3.49 12.25 10.69
CA PHE A 619 3.61 13.70 10.78
C PHE A 619 2.57 14.28 11.75
N GLU A 620 2.87 15.41 12.38
CA GLU A 620 1.94 16.15 13.23
C GLU A 620 0.65 16.45 12.45
N ALA A 621 -0.51 16.32 13.11
CA ALA A 621 -1.86 16.41 12.54
C ALA A 621 -2.22 15.36 11.45
N ARG A 622 -1.29 14.52 11.03
CA ARG A 622 -1.54 13.48 10.02
C ARG A 622 -2.52 12.41 10.50
N ILE A 623 -2.34 11.94 11.73
CA ILE A 623 -3.11 10.83 12.29
C ILE A 623 -4.45 11.34 12.83
N HIS A 624 -4.40 12.41 13.60
CA HIS A 624 -5.55 13.12 14.13
C HIS A 624 -5.16 14.57 14.37
N PRO A 625 -6.04 15.59 14.08
CA PRO A 625 -5.68 17.00 14.20
C PRO A 625 -5.16 17.40 15.58
N ASN A 626 -5.72 16.81 16.62
CA ASN A 626 -5.43 17.17 18.01
C ASN A 626 -4.35 16.31 18.67
N ILE A 627 -3.76 15.33 17.94
CA ILE A 627 -2.68 14.48 18.48
C ILE A 627 -1.36 14.91 17.88
N LYS A 628 -0.43 15.38 18.74
CA LYS A 628 0.85 15.94 18.35
C LYS A 628 1.98 14.92 18.36
N ALA A 629 1.94 13.88 19.20
CA ALA A 629 2.97 12.87 19.32
C ALA A 629 2.52 11.56 18.65
N ASN A 630 3.08 11.26 17.47
CA ASN A 630 2.71 10.10 16.68
C ASN A 630 3.89 9.15 16.51
N PHE A 631 3.74 7.87 16.87
CA PHE A 631 4.80 6.87 16.82
C PHE A 631 4.45 5.74 15.87
N LEU A 632 5.38 5.45 14.96
CA LEU A 632 5.34 4.22 14.16
C LEU A 632 5.96 3.07 14.96
N ALA A 633 5.28 1.96 15.01
CA ALA A 633 5.68 0.78 15.77
C ALA A 633 5.26 -0.51 15.06
N SER A 634 5.91 -1.63 15.39
CA SER A 634 5.44 -2.94 14.95
C SER A 634 4.04 -3.26 15.52
N PRO A 635 3.22 -4.06 14.82
CA PRO A 635 1.91 -4.47 15.31
C PRO A 635 1.91 -5.00 16.76
N PRO A 636 2.83 -5.87 17.20
CA PRO A 636 2.89 -6.27 18.59
C PRO A 636 3.20 -5.12 19.55
N LEU A 637 4.06 -4.17 19.19
CA LEU A 637 4.32 -2.99 20.01
C LEU A 637 3.11 -2.03 20.06
N VAL A 638 2.30 -1.93 19.01
CA VAL A 638 1.02 -1.21 19.05
C VAL A 638 0.10 -1.79 20.11
N VAL A 639 -0.02 -3.13 20.19
CA VAL A 639 -0.81 -3.81 21.24
C VAL A 639 -0.21 -3.55 22.63
N ALA A 640 1.10 -3.62 22.77
CA ALA A 640 1.79 -3.38 24.05
C ALA A 640 1.55 -1.95 24.57
N TYR A 641 1.71 -0.92 23.72
CA TYR A 641 1.45 0.46 24.09
C TYR A 641 -0.03 0.77 24.34
N ALA A 642 -0.95 0.08 23.66
CA ALA A 642 -2.39 0.18 23.97
C ALA A 642 -2.69 -0.34 25.39
N ILE A 643 -2.04 -1.41 25.83
CA ILE A 643 -2.17 -1.97 27.17
C ILE A 643 -1.54 -1.02 28.20
N ALA A 644 -0.31 -0.58 27.95
CA ALA A 644 0.43 0.34 28.81
C ALA A 644 -0.30 1.70 28.96
N GLY A 645 -0.91 2.17 27.88
CA GLY A 645 -1.76 3.36 27.85
C GLY A 645 -1.00 4.69 27.89
N ASN A 646 0.33 4.70 27.94
CA ASN A 646 1.14 5.92 27.96
C ASN A 646 2.56 5.64 27.42
N VAL A 647 3.11 6.58 26.65
CA VAL A 647 4.47 6.48 26.08
C VAL A 647 5.59 6.82 27.07
N LYS A 648 5.24 7.30 28.26
CA LYS A 648 6.19 7.54 29.37
C LYS A 648 6.49 6.27 30.18
N ILE A 649 6.08 5.09 29.71
CA ILE A 649 6.41 3.80 30.30
C ILE A 649 7.59 3.20 29.53
N ASP A 650 8.65 2.84 30.22
CA ASP A 650 9.74 2.07 29.63
C ASP A 650 9.37 0.59 29.58
N LEU A 651 8.96 0.13 28.39
CA LEU A 651 8.51 -1.25 28.20
C LEU A 651 9.60 -2.30 28.39
N MET A 652 10.89 -1.89 28.47
CA MET A 652 12.01 -2.80 28.72
C MET A 652 12.20 -3.12 30.20
N THR A 653 11.83 -2.18 31.09
CA THR A 653 12.14 -2.27 32.52
C THR A 653 10.92 -2.13 33.44
N GLU A 654 9.83 -1.52 32.93
CA GLU A 654 8.60 -1.28 33.70
C GLU A 654 7.49 -2.24 33.25
N PRO A 655 6.54 -2.59 34.15
CA PRO A 655 5.42 -3.44 33.79
C PRO A 655 4.50 -2.77 32.77
N VAL A 656 4.05 -3.52 31.77
CA VAL A 656 3.05 -3.07 30.81
C VAL A 656 1.67 -2.90 31.46
N GLY A 657 1.43 -3.52 32.59
CA GLY A 657 0.17 -3.41 33.35
C GLY A 657 0.05 -4.40 34.50
N LYS A 658 -1.08 -4.34 35.19
CA LYS A 658 -1.44 -5.26 36.26
C LYS A 658 -2.31 -6.41 35.73
N GLY A 659 -1.85 -7.62 35.87
CA GLY A 659 -2.56 -8.83 35.50
C GLY A 659 -3.50 -9.37 36.60
N LYS A 660 -3.82 -10.66 36.50
CA LYS A 660 -4.63 -11.37 37.49
C LYS A 660 -4.05 -11.25 38.89
N GLY A 661 -4.89 -10.95 39.87
CA GLY A 661 -4.45 -10.77 41.26
C GLY A 661 -3.58 -9.55 41.51
N GLY A 662 -3.54 -8.57 40.61
CA GLY A 662 -2.75 -7.35 40.73
C GLY A 662 -1.24 -7.54 40.47
N LYS A 663 -0.83 -8.70 39.95
CA LYS A 663 0.57 -9.02 39.66
C LYS A 663 1.08 -8.15 38.48
N ASP A 664 2.31 -7.66 38.60
CA ASP A 664 3.00 -6.97 37.52
C ASP A 664 3.28 -7.92 36.37
N VAL A 665 2.99 -7.46 35.13
CA VAL A 665 3.25 -8.18 33.90
C VAL A 665 4.18 -7.32 33.03
N TYR A 666 5.29 -7.90 32.63
CA TYR A 666 6.30 -7.24 31.81
C TYR A 666 6.15 -7.62 30.33
N LEU A 667 6.71 -6.80 29.43
CA LEU A 667 6.67 -7.08 28.00
C LEU A 667 7.27 -8.46 27.66
N GLY A 668 8.37 -8.83 28.31
CA GLY A 668 9.01 -10.14 28.13
C GLY A 668 8.14 -11.34 28.48
N ASP A 669 7.18 -11.20 29.42
CA ASP A 669 6.26 -12.26 29.82
C ASP A 669 5.24 -12.60 28.70
N ILE A 670 4.93 -11.62 27.85
CA ILE A 670 3.90 -11.72 26.81
C ILE A 670 4.45 -11.66 25.39
N TRP A 671 5.75 -11.38 25.20
CA TRP A 671 6.35 -11.37 23.87
C TRP A 671 6.38 -12.77 23.26
N PRO A 672 5.95 -12.96 22.01
CA PRO A 672 5.97 -14.27 21.37
C PRO A 672 7.38 -14.65 20.92
N THR A 673 7.68 -15.93 20.97
CA THR A 673 8.93 -16.47 20.41
C THR A 673 8.83 -16.66 18.90
N SER A 674 9.97 -16.70 18.21
CA SER A 674 10.03 -16.97 16.77
C SER A 674 9.42 -18.32 16.41
N ASP A 675 9.58 -19.33 17.26
CA ASP A 675 8.99 -20.67 17.08
C ASP A 675 7.45 -20.65 17.14
N GLU A 676 6.88 -19.88 18.07
CA GLU A 676 5.42 -19.72 18.17
C GLU A 676 4.85 -19.10 16.89
N ILE A 677 5.53 -18.08 16.37
CA ILE A 677 5.14 -17.40 15.12
C ILE A 677 5.26 -18.37 13.94
N TYR A 678 6.41 -19.06 13.83
CA TYR A 678 6.69 -19.98 12.72
C TYR A 678 5.64 -21.08 12.59
N LYS A 679 5.21 -21.67 13.71
CA LYS A 679 4.16 -22.71 13.74
C LYS A 679 2.84 -22.25 13.14
N LEU A 680 2.56 -20.94 13.16
CA LEU A 680 1.30 -20.36 12.68
C LEU A 680 1.40 -19.84 11.24
N LEU A 681 2.59 -19.61 10.68
CA LEU A 681 2.79 -19.13 9.31
C LEU A 681 2.11 -20.03 8.25
N LYS A 682 1.93 -21.31 8.53
CA LYS A 682 1.20 -22.26 7.66
C LYS A 682 -0.24 -21.83 7.35
N TYR A 683 -0.87 -20.97 8.18
CA TYR A 683 -2.21 -20.46 7.95
C TYR A 683 -2.24 -19.27 7.00
N ALA A 684 -1.12 -18.55 6.84
CA ALA A 684 -1.03 -17.30 6.10
C ALA A 684 -0.80 -17.50 4.60
N MET A 685 -0.03 -18.52 4.20
CA MET A 685 0.34 -18.74 2.81
C MET A 685 -0.41 -19.95 2.22
N ASN A 686 -1.61 -19.68 1.68
CA ASN A 686 -2.47 -20.71 1.10
C ASN A 686 -3.07 -20.23 -0.22
N GLY A 687 -2.48 -20.64 -1.35
CA GLY A 687 -2.84 -20.16 -2.68
C GLY A 687 -4.31 -20.39 -3.07
N LYS A 688 -4.99 -21.43 -2.55
CA LYS A 688 -6.42 -21.61 -2.77
C LYS A 688 -7.23 -20.49 -2.12
N LYS A 689 -6.87 -20.09 -0.89
CA LYS A 689 -7.57 -19.03 -0.16
C LYS A 689 -7.42 -17.67 -0.84
N PHE A 690 -6.23 -17.38 -1.36
CA PHE A 690 -6.03 -16.17 -2.14
C PHE A 690 -6.95 -16.14 -3.36
N ARG A 691 -7.02 -17.22 -4.14
CA ARG A 691 -7.93 -17.31 -5.28
C ARG A 691 -9.39 -17.19 -4.87
N ASP A 692 -9.84 -17.96 -3.89
CA ASP A 692 -11.24 -17.96 -3.41
C ASP A 692 -11.66 -16.54 -2.94
N ASN A 693 -10.73 -15.75 -2.42
CA ASN A 693 -10.99 -14.40 -1.95
C ASN A 693 -11.04 -13.38 -3.09
N TYR A 694 -10.05 -13.40 -3.99
CA TYR A 694 -9.96 -12.42 -5.07
C TYR A 694 -10.91 -12.73 -6.25
N ASP A 695 -11.35 -13.98 -6.44
CA ASP A 695 -12.41 -14.30 -7.40
C ASP A 695 -13.74 -13.60 -7.05
N LYS A 696 -13.95 -13.27 -5.78
CA LYS A 696 -15.11 -12.49 -5.32
C LYS A 696 -15.09 -11.02 -5.77
N VAL A 697 -13.95 -10.48 -6.21
CA VAL A 697 -13.87 -9.12 -6.75
C VAL A 697 -14.87 -8.99 -7.90
N LYS A 698 -14.90 -9.93 -8.82
CA LYS A 698 -15.76 -9.91 -10.02
C LYS A 698 -17.26 -10.13 -9.72
N THR A 699 -17.59 -10.63 -8.55
CA THR A 699 -18.98 -10.94 -8.12
C THR A 699 -19.53 -10.00 -7.08
N CYS A 700 -18.78 -8.94 -6.72
CA CYS A 700 -19.24 -7.98 -5.73
C CYS A 700 -20.33 -7.05 -6.31
N LEU A 701 -21.08 -6.37 -5.42
CA LEU A 701 -22.20 -5.50 -5.78
C LEU A 701 -21.82 -4.38 -6.78
N LEU A 702 -20.61 -3.87 -6.74
CA LEU A 702 -20.13 -2.87 -7.69
C LEU A 702 -20.16 -3.39 -9.13
N TYR A 703 -19.82 -4.68 -9.34
CA TYR A 703 -19.86 -5.33 -10.65
C TYR A 703 -21.28 -5.78 -11.06
N THR A 704 -22.10 -6.19 -10.10
CA THR A 704 -23.40 -6.84 -10.34
C THR A 704 -24.59 -5.87 -10.24
N SER A 705 -24.44 -4.71 -9.59
CA SER A 705 -25.50 -3.71 -9.55
C SER A 705 -25.76 -3.09 -10.94
N PRO A 706 -27.01 -2.73 -11.27
CA PRO A 706 -27.34 -2.04 -12.50
C PRO A 706 -26.55 -0.72 -12.61
N SER A 707 -26.17 -0.37 -13.83
CA SER A 707 -25.61 0.96 -14.12
C SER A 707 -26.70 2.04 -13.92
N PRO A 708 -26.34 3.26 -13.50
CA PRO A 708 -27.30 4.38 -13.43
C PRO A 708 -28.00 4.70 -14.75
N ARG A 709 -27.53 4.14 -15.87
CA ARG A 709 -28.09 4.31 -17.21
C ARG A 709 -28.94 3.13 -17.67
N ASP A 710 -29.02 2.05 -16.90
CA ASP A 710 -29.91 0.91 -17.14
C ASP A 710 -31.27 1.19 -16.46
#